data_1c71ac07d65f3a3d4fd4d20ce02bb07c
#
_entry.id   1c71ac07d65f3a3d4fd4d20ce02bb07c
#
_cell.length_a   1.000
_cell.length_b   1.000
_cell.length_c   1.000
_cell.angle_alpha   90.00
_cell.angle_beta   90.00
_cell.angle_gamma   90.00
#
_symmetry.space_group_name_H-M   'P 1'
#
loop_
_entity.id
_entity.type
_entity.pdbx_description
1 polymer ?
#
loop_
_entity_poly.entity_id
_entity_poly.type
_entity_poly.pdbx_seq_one_letter_code
_entity_poly.pdbx_strand_id
1 'polypeptide(L)'
;MTPSSRPTGKRLPISCQACRTRKIRCSRDGRPCQTCVRRGLGAEDCIYLGQPRLSSENTLNADTAVQSELLARIRNLEDMLQKQVGLHTSDRQSPLASPSLTGSFSEPDSAIGLGSAEYPRSSVLSSVGTLQTFASGYVRYLPLAPHWSSVNPTNSPGDALPDISSEIPEDDDDLRIPLAGNAVSREELLAILPPTRYCDALKDVYFRVFSPLFHILHDLIFEAEYQQFCHDPSSVTTAWISLLFIILGIAVTALHEDDPLLADLGREKTVSRNVKILSSRYRSAALRCLSADGVFSRHSINTLQSLILINYARLHRGLPTWTILGFTHHTAISMGCHVDPERFPLGPIEREERRRAWAGLTMLYTIQNTTYGNLNPGLSSLGVKLPLDVNDVDLLTGTISKTNPRPTQMTYLLLKYRLYNISAMICETLFSFPPRYTAAQLETEILTIHEICEKRYQLEPGSEPLPVHHLANLNILYSYIHQLFLLLLRPALLRYLHGDITTETCAARAKCIASAKTSLAIYHTLHESSQFAPYKWYNSNQGSFHAFHSAVILCVLLMYPQTQYEAAEIKDLLWKSLDVFASLSNRSNFCSKAVPVLRQIIGTACSKSHYRQPQHQQILTPVDPNGGMLTPTTPTGTFPHCSMEYIAEPLFARLQPQSWLSPSSVTWEGWDCLVLLSPTSAPFIG
;
A
#
# COMPACT_ATOMS: atom_id res chain seq x y z
N MET A 1 9.89 38.20 37.44
CA MET A 1 10.49 38.63 36.16
C MET A 1 11.86 38.03 36.05
N THR A 2 12.03 36.92 35.37
CA THR A 2 13.31 36.34 34.97
C THR A 2 13.18 35.90 33.52
N PRO A 3 14.10 36.22 32.61
CA PRO A 3 13.92 36.00 31.19
C PRO A 3 14.30 34.58 30.78
N SER A 4 13.43 34.00 29.98
CA SER A 4 13.54 32.73 29.28
C SER A 4 14.77 32.74 28.33
N SER A 5 15.69 31.81 28.52
CA SER A 5 16.82 31.57 27.61
C SER A 5 16.40 30.62 26.47
N ARG A 6 16.40 31.13 25.23
CA ARG A 6 16.28 30.32 24.01
C ARG A 6 17.54 29.49 23.78
N PRO A 7 17.47 28.25 23.29
CA PRO A 7 18.64 27.45 22.92
C PRO A 7 19.23 28.01 21.63
N THR A 8 20.48 28.51 21.71
CA THR A 8 21.26 28.96 20.55
C THR A 8 21.89 27.79 19.84
N GLY A 9 21.39 27.44 18.65
CA GLY A 9 22.08 26.57 17.72
C GLY A 9 23.49 27.12 17.40
N LYS A 10 24.53 26.34 17.61
CA LYS A 10 25.94 26.72 17.32
C LYS A 10 26.12 26.92 15.80
N ARG A 11 26.09 28.16 15.32
CA ARG A 11 26.44 28.49 13.94
C ARG A 11 27.91 28.16 13.69
N LEU A 12 28.22 27.51 12.55
CA LEU A 12 29.58 27.23 12.13
C LEU A 12 30.37 28.56 11.99
N PRO A 13 31.60 28.61 12.50
CA PRO A 13 32.40 29.83 12.48
C PRO A 13 32.81 30.22 11.05
N ILE A 14 32.54 31.46 10.66
CA ILE A 14 32.79 32.00 9.32
C ILE A 14 34.28 32.43 9.13
N SER A 15 35.11 32.50 10.19
CA SER A 15 36.53 32.89 10.14
C SER A 15 37.44 31.67 10.22
N CYS A 16 38.62 31.76 9.56
CA CYS A 16 39.61 30.68 9.63
C CYS A 16 40.12 30.45 11.06
N GLN A 17 40.58 29.23 11.33
CA GLN A 17 41.03 28.82 12.66
C GLN A 17 42.16 29.67 13.19
N ALA A 18 43.16 30.00 12.37
CA ALA A 18 44.33 30.83 12.76
C ALA A 18 43.93 32.25 13.21
N CYS A 19 43.02 32.92 12.49
CA CYS A 19 42.51 34.24 12.88
C CYS A 19 41.62 34.16 14.12
N ARG A 20 40.83 33.12 14.27
CA ARG A 20 39.93 32.91 15.38
C ARG A 20 40.67 32.63 16.69
N THR A 21 41.68 31.76 16.66
CA THR A 21 42.50 31.44 17.85
C THR A 21 43.19 32.68 18.38
N ARG A 22 43.63 33.58 17.48
CA ARG A 22 44.30 34.85 17.83
C ARG A 22 43.34 36.02 18.05
N LYS A 23 42.02 35.79 17.95
CA LYS A 23 40.95 36.79 18.14
C LYS A 23 41.10 38.06 17.26
N ILE A 24 41.62 37.89 16.02
CA ILE A 24 41.79 38.98 15.05
C ILE A 24 40.80 38.86 13.90
N ARG A 25 40.57 40.01 13.21
CA ARG A 25 39.64 40.06 12.08
C ARG A 25 40.15 39.24 10.90
N CYS A 26 39.38 38.24 10.44
CA CYS A 26 39.65 37.46 9.24
C CYS A 26 39.10 38.20 8.01
N SER A 27 39.90 38.39 6.94
CA SER A 27 39.46 39.06 5.72
C SER A 27 38.46 38.25 4.89
N ARG A 28 38.49 36.93 4.99
CA ARG A 28 37.57 35.97 4.32
C ARG A 28 37.64 35.98 2.79
N ASP A 29 38.65 36.54 2.21
CA ASP A 29 38.85 36.80 0.79
C ASP A 29 39.51 35.64 0.01
N GLY A 30 39.74 34.52 0.70
CA GLY A 30 40.33 33.31 0.10
C GLY A 30 41.01 32.42 1.11
N ARG A 31 41.77 31.43 0.61
CA ARG A 31 42.62 30.56 1.42
C ARG A 31 44.03 30.50 0.81
N PRO A 32 45.06 31.08 1.46
CA PRO A 32 44.99 31.75 2.76
C PRO A 32 44.29 33.11 2.70
N CYS A 33 43.60 33.52 3.79
CA CYS A 33 43.03 34.85 3.88
C CYS A 33 44.10 35.90 3.98
N GLN A 34 43.84 37.14 3.51
CA GLN A 34 44.82 38.21 3.46
C GLN A 34 45.47 38.53 4.82
N THR A 35 44.70 38.34 5.91
CA THR A 35 45.19 38.48 7.28
C THR A 35 46.22 37.39 7.62
N CYS A 36 46.09 36.17 7.10
CA CYS A 36 47.07 35.10 7.27
C CYS A 36 48.29 35.31 6.35
N VAL A 37 48.11 35.75 5.11
CA VAL A 37 49.19 36.10 4.16
C VAL A 37 50.10 37.17 4.73
N ARG A 38 49.56 38.27 5.25
CA ARG A 38 50.37 39.37 5.90
C ARG A 38 51.17 38.87 7.09
N ARG A 39 50.93 37.68 7.59
CA ARG A 39 51.62 37.06 8.73
C ARG A 39 52.48 35.89 8.35
N GLY A 40 52.68 35.66 7.05
CA GLY A 40 53.51 34.56 6.54
C GLY A 40 52.92 33.19 6.72
N LEU A 41 51.58 33.07 6.97
CA LEU A 41 50.91 31.80 7.11
C LEU A 41 50.39 31.33 5.75
N GLY A 42 50.69 30.09 5.40
CA GLY A 42 50.28 29.46 4.15
C GLY A 42 48.79 29.00 4.12
N ALA A 43 48.41 28.41 2.99
CA ALA A 43 47.08 27.83 2.82
C ALA A 43 46.81 26.68 3.81
N GLU A 44 47.85 25.98 4.21
CA GLU A 44 47.79 24.85 5.14
C GLU A 44 47.42 25.29 6.58
N ASP A 45 47.88 26.47 6.98
CA ASP A 45 47.62 27.03 8.31
C ASP A 45 46.28 27.79 8.39
N CYS A 46 45.76 28.21 7.24
CA CYS A 46 44.55 29.00 7.14
C CYS A 46 43.31 28.10 6.92
N ILE A 47 42.90 27.35 7.93
CA ILE A 47 41.83 26.35 7.85
C ILE A 47 40.47 26.95 8.23
N TYR A 48 39.43 26.77 7.38
CA TYR A 48 38.03 27.07 7.67
C TYR A 48 37.31 25.78 8.06
N LEU A 49 36.61 25.80 9.19
CA LEU A 49 35.83 24.63 9.65
C LEU A 49 34.68 24.39 8.66
N GLY A 50 34.66 23.20 8.04
CA GLY A 50 33.63 22.80 7.06
C GLY A 50 34.08 22.73 5.60
N GLN A 51 35.37 23.05 5.29
CA GLN A 51 35.94 22.80 3.96
C GLN A 51 36.91 21.60 3.99
N PRO A 52 36.89 20.72 2.94
CA PRO A 52 37.85 19.60 2.87
C PRO A 52 39.31 20.12 2.81
N ARG A 53 40.20 19.41 3.49
CA ARG A 53 41.65 19.67 3.42
C ARG A 53 42.14 19.38 2.01
N LEU A 54 42.75 20.33 1.35
CA LEU A 54 43.59 20.10 0.17
C LEU A 54 44.90 19.44 0.67
N SER A 55 44.98 18.11 0.51
CA SER A 55 46.25 17.40 0.68
C SER A 55 47.12 17.62 -0.55
N SER A 56 48.40 17.82 -0.32
CA SER A 56 49.43 18.10 -1.31
C SER A 56 49.63 16.95 -2.32
N GLU A 57 50.14 17.29 -3.50
CA GLU A 57 50.23 16.52 -4.74
C GLU A 57 50.95 15.14 -4.70
N ASN A 58 51.32 14.59 -3.54
CA ASN A 58 52.02 13.31 -3.46
C ASN A 58 51.09 12.07 -3.25
N THR A 59 49.76 12.25 -3.17
CA THR A 59 48.81 11.12 -3.05
C THR A 59 48.17 10.72 -4.36
N LEU A 60 48.24 11.52 -5.41
CA LEU A 60 47.62 11.23 -6.72
C LEU A 60 48.30 10.05 -7.45
N ASN A 61 49.59 9.76 -7.17
CA ASN A 61 50.27 8.64 -7.80
C ASN A 61 50.03 7.28 -7.11
N ALA A 62 49.60 7.27 -5.85
CA ALA A 62 49.28 6.03 -5.13
C ALA A 62 47.87 5.54 -5.46
N ASP A 63 46.89 6.46 -5.59
CA ASP A 63 45.51 6.10 -5.92
C ASP A 63 45.34 5.61 -7.37
N THR A 64 46.09 6.19 -8.32
CA THR A 64 46.13 5.72 -9.72
C THR A 64 46.83 4.36 -9.86
N ALA A 65 47.83 4.05 -9.06
CA ALA A 65 48.44 2.72 -9.06
C ALA A 65 47.51 1.65 -8.49
N VAL A 66 46.86 1.93 -7.38
CA VAL A 66 45.85 1.00 -6.77
C VAL A 66 44.64 0.81 -7.70
N GLN A 67 44.20 1.87 -8.38
CA GLN A 67 43.10 1.82 -9.31
C GLN A 67 43.44 1.03 -10.59
N SER A 68 44.68 1.15 -11.09
CA SER A 68 45.18 0.36 -12.22
C SER A 68 45.32 -1.12 -11.86
N GLU A 69 45.79 -1.42 -10.65
CA GLU A 69 45.92 -2.80 -10.14
C GLU A 69 44.55 -3.45 -9.93
N LEU A 70 43.56 -2.72 -9.41
CA LEU A 70 42.18 -3.18 -9.28
C LEU A 70 41.53 -3.48 -10.64
N LEU A 71 41.74 -2.60 -11.63
CA LEU A 71 41.22 -2.81 -12.99
C LEU A 71 41.90 -4.01 -13.70
N ALA A 72 43.17 -4.25 -13.45
CA ALA A 72 43.89 -5.42 -13.95
C ALA A 72 43.35 -6.69 -13.31
N ARG A 73 43.03 -6.65 -12.02
CA ARG A 73 42.46 -7.80 -11.28
C ARG A 73 41.03 -8.13 -11.71
N ILE A 74 40.20 -7.11 -12.01
CA ILE A 74 38.88 -7.27 -12.57
C ILE A 74 38.94 -7.93 -13.95
N ARG A 75 39.79 -7.48 -14.87
CA ARG A 75 39.98 -8.12 -16.19
C ARG A 75 40.43 -9.56 -16.07
N ASN A 76 41.34 -9.86 -15.15
CA ASN A 76 41.78 -11.23 -14.93
C ASN A 76 40.66 -12.16 -14.42
N LEU A 77 39.76 -11.63 -13.58
CA LEU A 77 38.57 -12.37 -13.12
C LEU A 77 37.54 -12.55 -14.24
N GLU A 78 37.36 -11.55 -15.08
CA GLU A 78 36.48 -11.65 -16.26
C GLU A 78 37.00 -12.68 -17.27
N ASP A 79 38.32 -12.72 -17.54
CA ASP A 79 38.95 -13.72 -18.37
C ASP A 79 38.84 -15.16 -17.79
N MET A 80 38.93 -15.28 -16.48
CA MET A 80 38.73 -16.57 -15.80
C MET A 80 37.26 -17.06 -15.89
N LEU A 81 36.30 -16.15 -15.74
CA LEU A 81 34.87 -16.44 -15.91
C LEU A 81 34.54 -16.82 -17.35
N GLN A 82 35.09 -16.11 -18.36
CA GLN A 82 34.90 -16.48 -19.76
C GLN A 82 35.50 -17.85 -20.09
N LYS A 83 36.66 -18.19 -19.51
CA LYS A 83 37.26 -19.53 -19.66
C LYS A 83 36.42 -20.64 -19.00
N GLN A 84 35.79 -20.39 -17.86
CA GLN A 84 34.88 -21.32 -17.21
C GLN A 84 33.57 -21.52 -17.99
N VAL A 85 33.00 -20.47 -18.56
CA VAL A 85 31.78 -20.54 -19.40
C VAL A 85 32.10 -21.30 -20.71
N GLY A 86 33.31 -21.12 -21.28
CA GLY A 86 33.76 -21.89 -22.48
C GLY A 86 33.98 -23.38 -22.25
N LEU A 87 34.22 -23.80 -21.01
CA LEU A 87 34.43 -25.24 -20.67
C LEU A 87 33.11 -26.00 -20.43
N HIS A 88 31.98 -25.33 -20.22
CA HIS A 88 30.69 -25.98 -20.04
C HIS A 88 29.85 -26.14 -21.31
N THR A 89 30.34 -25.68 -22.49
CA THR A 89 29.65 -25.83 -23.78
C THR A 89 30.17 -26.97 -24.67
N SER A 90 31.07 -27.81 -24.14
CA SER A 90 31.74 -28.88 -24.94
C SER A 90 31.34 -30.32 -24.61
N ASP A 91 30.13 -30.57 -24.10
CA ASP A 91 29.66 -31.96 -24.01
C ASP A 91 28.13 -32.04 -24.10
N ARG A 92 27.65 -32.13 -25.35
CA ARG A 92 26.45 -32.87 -25.78
C ARG A 92 26.27 -32.76 -27.30
N GLN A 93 26.98 -33.61 -28.04
CA GLN A 93 26.57 -34.07 -29.38
C GLN A 93 25.64 -35.26 -29.18
N SER A 94 24.47 -35.33 -29.85
CA SER A 94 24.24 -35.81 -31.20
C SER A 94 22.73 -35.91 -31.52
N PRO A 95 22.28 -36.32 -32.70
CA PRO A 95 21.79 -35.39 -33.72
C PRO A 95 20.34 -35.72 -34.18
N LEU A 96 19.63 -34.78 -34.85
CA LEU A 96 18.66 -35.13 -35.89
C LEU A 96 18.26 -33.89 -36.72
N ALA A 97 18.73 -33.99 -37.97
CA ALA A 97 18.15 -33.56 -39.27
C ALA A 97 17.48 -32.16 -39.46
N SER A 98 18.13 -31.45 -40.36
CA SER A 98 17.73 -30.21 -41.08
C SER A 98 16.49 -30.39 -41.98
N PRO A 99 15.92 -29.33 -42.60
CA PRO A 99 16.63 -28.72 -43.74
C PRO A 99 16.61 -27.15 -43.84
N SER A 100 17.62 -26.73 -44.53
CA SER A 100 18.00 -25.39 -44.94
C SER A 100 17.01 -24.74 -45.89
N LEU A 101 16.94 -23.39 -45.84
CA LEU A 101 16.78 -22.54 -47.04
C LEU A 101 17.61 -21.26 -46.89
N THR A 102 18.55 -21.15 -47.80
CA THR A 102 19.48 -20.09 -48.10
C THR A 102 18.79 -18.85 -48.68
N GLY A 103 19.32 -17.68 -48.37
CA GLY A 103 18.98 -16.44 -49.06
C GLY A 103 19.91 -15.32 -48.62
N SER A 104 21.07 -15.25 -49.25
CA SER A 104 22.01 -14.14 -49.22
C SER A 104 21.47 -12.95 -50.02
N PHE A 105 21.64 -11.71 -49.50
CA PHE A 105 21.89 -10.56 -50.40
C PHE A 105 22.75 -9.50 -49.68
N SER A 106 23.73 -9.10 -50.47
CA SER A 106 24.83 -8.20 -50.29
C SER A 106 24.48 -6.72 -50.12
N GLU A 107 25.37 -6.01 -49.40
CA GLU A 107 25.50 -4.55 -49.43
C GLU A 107 25.82 -4.03 -50.86
N PRO A 108 25.51 -2.74 -51.17
CA PRO A 108 26.63 -1.85 -51.47
C PRO A 108 26.52 -0.44 -50.84
N ASP A 109 27.72 0.09 -50.59
CA ASP A 109 28.05 1.48 -50.32
C ASP A 109 27.42 2.49 -51.27
N SER A 110 27.07 3.67 -50.77
CA SER A 110 27.49 4.97 -51.34
C SER A 110 26.93 6.16 -50.53
N ALA A 111 27.78 7.12 -50.42
CA ALA A 111 27.71 8.35 -49.65
C ALA A 111 26.75 9.41 -50.17
N ILE A 112 26.60 10.48 -49.32
CA ILE A 112 26.24 11.89 -49.58
C ILE A 112 24.77 12.27 -49.36
N GLY A 113 24.59 13.21 -48.43
CA GLY A 113 23.41 14.08 -48.39
C GLY A 113 23.04 14.57 -46.98
N LEU A 114 23.57 15.71 -46.58
CA LEU A 114 23.10 16.52 -45.48
C LEU A 114 21.60 16.82 -45.62
N GLY A 115 20.83 16.34 -44.64
CA GLY A 115 19.43 16.74 -44.46
C GLY A 115 19.07 16.41 -43.01
N SER A 116 18.96 17.46 -42.17
CA SER A 116 18.43 17.34 -40.83
C SER A 116 16.99 16.87 -40.88
N ALA A 117 16.79 15.55 -40.83
CA ALA A 117 15.50 14.95 -40.54
C ALA A 117 15.50 14.65 -39.03
N GLU A 118 14.64 15.36 -38.30
CA GLU A 118 14.24 14.98 -36.94
C GLU A 118 13.69 13.56 -36.99
N TYR A 119 14.49 12.60 -36.53
CA TYR A 119 14.00 11.28 -36.24
C TYR A 119 12.96 11.41 -35.12
N PRO A 120 11.75 10.88 -35.27
CA PRO A 120 10.86 10.75 -34.14
C PRO A 120 11.60 9.88 -33.10
N ARG A 121 11.96 10.47 -31.97
CA ARG A 121 12.38 9.71 -30.80
C ARG A 121 11.23 8.76 -30.47
N SER A 122 11.32 7.55 -30.98
CA SER A 122 10.57 6.42 -30.46
C SER A 122 10.81 6.42 -28.97
N SER A 123 9.85 6.91 -28.21
CA SER A 123 9.83 6.79 -26.79
C SER A 123 9.79 5.29 -26.49
N VAL A 124 10.94 4.69 -26.29
CA VAL A 124 11.05 3.46 -25.51
C VAL A 124 10.49 3.85 -24.15
N LEU A 125 9.17 3.69 -24.00
CA LEU A 125 8.49 3.83 -22.73
C LEU A 125 9.25 2.93 -21.77
N SER A 126 10.00 3.54 -20.87
CA SER A 126 10.81 2.84 -19.92
C SER A 126 9.88 1.90 -19.15
N SER A 127 10.13 0.61 -19.25
CA SER A 127 9.45 -0.43 -18.46
C SER A 127 9.75 -0.29 -16.94
N VAL A 128 10.39 0.79 -16.58
CA VAL A 128 10.83 1.12 -15.22
C VAL A 128 9.89 2.20 -14.68
N GLY A 129 9.50 2.07 -13.41
CA GLY A 129 8.68 3.08 -12.73
C GLY A 129 9.30 4.47 -12.70
N THR A 130 8.61 5.43 -12.13
CA THR A 130 9.06 6.82 -12.00
C THR A 130 9.50 7.11 -10.57
N LEU A 131 10.42 8.08 -10.41
CA LEU A 131 10.81 8.63 -9.12
C LEU A 131 10.06 9.94 -8.91
N GLN A 132 9.26 10.00 -7.86
CA GLN A 132 8.65 11.22 -7.37
C GLN A 132 9.56 11.84 -6.33
N THR A 133 10.03 13.07 -6.58
CA THR A 133 10.86 13.83 -5.65
C THR A 133 9.99 14.90 -4.98
N PHE A 134 10.00 14.94 -3.65
CA PHE A 134 9.27 15.93 -2.86
C PHE A 134 10.15 17.16 -2.58
N ALA A 135 9.52 18.30 -2.30
CA ALA A 135 10.23 19.56 -1.97
C ALA A 135 11.17 19.41 -0.76
N SER A 136 10.88 18.48 0.15
CA SER A 136 11.74 18.08 1.27
C SER A 136 13.00 17.29 0.87
N GLY A 137 13.19 16.97 -0.42
CA GLY A 137 14.28 16.15 -0.93
C GLY A 137 14.08 14.63 -0.81
N TYR A 138 12.94 14.18 -0.28
CA TYR A 138 12.62 12.77 -0.26
C TYR A 138 12.23 12.27 -1.66
N VAL A 139 12.53 11.01 -1.94
CA VAL A 139 12.24 10.36 -3.22
C VAL A 139 11.39 9.13 -2.98
N ARG A 140 10.31 8.99 -3.75
CA ARG A 140 9.44 7.82 -3.76
C ARG A 140 9.46 7.17 -5.13
N TYR A 141 9.59 5.86 -5.17
CA TYR A 141 9.44 5.08 -6.41
C TYR A 141 7.95 4.76 -6.66
N LEU A 142 7.50 5.07 -7.87
CA LEU A 142 6.19 4.71 -8.37
C LEU A 142 6.37 3.71 -9.50
N PRO A 143 5.96 2.43 -9.32
CA PRO A 143 6.04 1.44 -10.39
C PRO A 143 5.05 1.78 -11.50
N LEU A 144 5.51 1.74 -12.75
CA LEU A 144 4.63 1.81 -13.91
C LEU A 144 4.26 0.40 -14.34
N ALA A 145 2.96 0.16 -14.48
CA ALA A 145 2.46 -1.06 -15.10
C ALA A 145 2.56 -0.91 -16.64
N PRO A 146 3.37 -1.72 -17.34
CA PRO A 146 3.67 -1.53 -18.76
C PRO A 146 2.43 -1.55 -19.66
N HIS A 147 1.36 -2.23 -19.24
CA HIS A 147 0.15 -2.40 -20.06
C HIS A 147 -0.87 -1.26 -19.99
N TRP A 148 -0.68 -0.29 -19.08
CA TRP A 148 -1.63 0.82 -18.92
C TRP A 148 -1.17 2.12 -19.59
N SER A 149 0.10 2.22 -19.95
CA SER A 149 0.66 3.34 -20.70
C SER A 149 0.26 3.34 -22.19
N SER A 150 -0.21 2.20 -22.73
CA SER A 150 -0.67 2.09 -24.11
C SER A 150 -2.09 2.61 -24.33
N VAL A 151 -2.83 2.94 -23.28
CA VAL A 151 -4.23 3.40 -23.36
C VAL A 151 -4.35 4.93 -23.39
N ASN A 152 -3.26 5.67 -23.23
CA ASN A 152 -3.29 7.13 -23.29
C ASN A 152 -2.16 7.72 -24.16
N PRO A 153 -2.35 7.81 -25.49
CA PRO A 153 -1.37 8.43 -26.38
C PRO A 153 -1.37 9.97 -26.36
N THR A 154 -2.13 10.62 -25.49
CA THR A 154 -2.36 12.08 -25.53
C THR A 154 -1.63 12.88 -24.45
N ASN A 155 -0.59 12.36 -23.82
CA ASN A 155 0.26 13.22 -23.01
C ASN A 155 1.30 13.92 -23.87
N SER A 156 0.97 15.13 -24.32
CA SER A 156 1.94 16.07 -24.88
C SER A 156 3.07 16.32 -23.90
N PRO A 157 4.35 16.34 -24.35
CA PRO A 157 5.49 16.64 -23.48
C PRO A 157 5.57 18.14 -23.22
N GLY A 158 4.68 18.68 -22.41
CA GLY A 158 4.63 20.12 -22.16
C GLY A 158 3.94 20.54 -20.88
N ASP A 159 3.16 19.67 -20.28
CA ASP A 159 2.53 19.98 -18.99
C ASP A 159 3.52 19.74 -17.86
N ALA A 160 4.11 20.83 -17.37
CA ALA A 160 4.81 20.85 -16.10
C ALA A 160 3.87 20.27 -15.05
N LEU A 161 4.27 19.15 -14.46
CA LEU A 161 3.60 18.58 -13.30
C LEU A 161 3.40 19.68 -12.26
N PRO A 162 2.20 19.91 -11.74
CA PRO A 162 1.99 20.87 -10.70
C PRO A 162 2.91 20.53 -9.53
N ASP A 163 3.51 21.54 -8.95
CA ASP A 163 4.38 21.46 -7.78
C ASP A 163 3.55 20.91 -6.62
N ILE A 164 3.64 19.59 -6.44
CA ILE A 164 2.88 18.87 -5.43
C ILE A 164 3.65 19.00 -4.13
N SER A 165 3.43 20.09 -3.43
CA SER A 165 3.64 20.15 -2.00
C SER A 165 2.61 19.25 -1.31
N SER A 166 2.66 17.94 -1.55
CA SER A 166 1.96 17.01 -0.70
C SER A 166 2.62 17.10 0.67
N GLU A 167 1.97 17.83 1.55
CA GLU A 167 2.26 17.82 2.98
C GLU A 167 2.41 16.36 3.38
N ILE A 168 3.65 15.97 3.76
CA ILE A 168 3.83 14.74 4.50
C ILE A 168 2.87 14.89 5.67
N PRO A 169 1.94 13.96 5.89
CA PRO A 169 1.06 14.06 7.03
C PRO A 169 1.96 14.31 8.23
N GLU A 170 1.75 15.43 8.95
CA GLU A 170 2.56 15.80 10.14
C GLU A 170 2.58 14.68 11.20
N ASP A 171 1.82 13.63 10.96
CA ASP A 171 1.62 12.45 11.78
C ASP A 171 2.69 11.35 11.64
N ASP A 172 3.67 11.46 10.75
CA ASP A 172 4.69 10.41 10.57
C ASP A 172 5.87 10.51 11.57
N ASP A 173 5.76 11.36 12.56
CA ASP A 173 6.66 11.46 13.72
C ASP A 173 6.69 10.15 14.56
N ASP A 174 5.73 9.24 14.32
CA ASP A 174 5.57 7.97 15.01
C ASP A 174 6.69 6.94 14.75
N LEU A 175 7.51 7.13 13.73
CA LEU A 175 8.61 6.21 13.37
C LEU A 175 10.01 6.67 13.82
N ARG A 176 10.09 7.68 14.66
CA ARG A 176 11.39 8.04 15.26
C ARG A 176 11.82 6.92 16.22
N ILE A 177 12.45 5.88 15.66
CA ILE A 177 13.27 4.96 16.46
C ILE A 177 14.43 5.81 16.97
N PRO A 178 14.60 5.99 18.27
CA PRO A 178 15.72 6.73 18.80
C PRO A 178 17.00 5.96 18.50
N LEU A 179 17.65 6.25 17.37
CA LEU A 179 18.92 5.60 16.94
C LEU A 179 20.09 6.00 17.85
N ALA A 180 20.00 7.14 18.51
CA ALA A 180 20.97 7.63 19.45
C ALA A 180 20.28 8.64 20.41
N GLY A 181 19.85 8.19 21.53
CA GLY A 181 19.28 9.01 22.59
C GLY A 181 19.64 8.40 23.95
N ASN A 182 19.53 9.16 25.02
CA ASN A 182 19.72 8.65 26.38
C ASN A 182 18.89 7.37 26.53
N ALA A 183 19.52 6.31 27.02
CA ALA A 183 18.87 5.06 27.31
C ALA A 183 17.67 5.35 28.24
N VAL A 184 16.47 5.16 27.72
CA VAL A 184 15.23 5.32 28.51
C VAL A 184 15.21 4.21 29.53
N SER A 185 15.02 4.56 30.80
CA SER A 185 14.98 3.56 31.84
C SER A 185 13.70 2.72 31.78
N ARG A 186 13.76 1.51 32.32
CA ARG A 186 12.58 0.63 32.38
C ARG A 186 11.44 1.28 33.16
N GLU A 187 11.76 1.98 34.22
CA GLU A 187 10.80 2.70 35.08
C GLU A 187 10.08 3.80 34.29
N GLU A 188 10.82 4.54 33.47
CA GLU A 188 10.23 5.57 32.59
C GLU A 188 9.29 4.96 31.56
N LEU A 189 9.63 3.79 31.01
CA LEU A 189 8.76 3.07 30.08
C LEU A 189 7.48 2.58 30.76
N LEU A 190 7.60 1.97 31.96
CA LEU A 190 6.45 1.51 32.73
C LEU A 190 5.52 2.64 33.16
N ALA A 191 6.07 3.83 33.44
CA ALA A 191 5.29 5.03 33.78
C ALA A 191 4.38 5.54 32.64
N ILE A 192 4.59 5.08 31.39
CA ILE A 192 3.73 5.43 30.25
C ILE A 192 2.44 4.59 30.25
N LEU A 193 2.45 3.40 30.89
CA LEU A 193 1.28 2.53 30.94
C LEU A 193 0.14 3.22 31.69
N PRO A 194 -1.10 3.05 31.24
CA PRO A 194 -2.24 3.49 32.02
C PRO A 194 -2.42 2.58 33.26
N PRO A 195 -3.21 3.00 34.26
CA PRO A 195 -3.56 2.14 35.40
C PRO A 195 -4.07 0.77 34.93
N THR A 196 -3.76 -0.28 35.69
CA THR A 196 -4.02 -1.70 35.35
C THR A 196 -5.42 -1.95 34.81
N ARG A 197 -6.46 -1.37 35.44
CA ARG A 197 -7.86 -1.50 34.99
C ARG A 197 -8.08 -1.09 33.54
N TYR A 198 -7.32 -0.12 33.02
CA TYR A 198 -7.42 0.33 31.62
C TYR A 198 -6.54 -0.55 30.71
N CYS A 199 -5.42 -1.07 31.23
CA CYS A 199 -4.65 -2.08 30.53
C CYS A 199 -5.50 -3.33 30.27
N ASP A 200 -6.21 -3.82 31.32
CA ASP A 200 -7.11 -4.97 31.25
C ASP A 200 -8.18 -4.74 30.18
N ALA A 201 -8.90 -3.62 30.28
CA ALA A 201 -9.98 -3.31 29.36
C ALA A 201 -9.50 -3.20 27.89
N LEU A 202 -8.38 -2.52 27.62
CA LEU A 202 -7.82 -2.40 26.28
C LEU A 202 -7.27 -3.73 25.77
N LYS A 203 -6.59 -4.51 26.62
CA LYS A 203 -6.14 -5.87 26.29
C LYS A 203 -7.33 -6.73 25.85
N ASP A 204 -8.42 -6.72 26.62
CA ASP A 204 -9.62 -7.49 26.29
C ASP A 204 -10.27 -7.04 24.96
N VAL A 205 -10.23 -5.74 24.64
CA VAL A 205 -10.65 -5.24 23.31
C VAL A 205 -9.79 -5.83 22.21
N TYR A 206 -8.45 -5.86 22.38
CA TYR A 206 -7.55 -6.43 21.38
C TYR A 206 -7.85 -7.91 21.12
N PHE A 207 -7.92 -8.74 22.17
CA PHE A 207 -8.14 -10.18 22.02
C PHE A 207 -9.52 -10.51 21.49
N ARG A 208 -10.53 -9.71 21.79
CA ARG A 208 -11.88 -9.89 21.27
C ARG A 208 -12.03 -9.45 19.80
N VAL A 209 -11.36 -8.38 19.37
CA VAL A 209 -11.60 -7.73 18.07
C VAL A 209 -10.49 -7.98 17.07
N PHE A 210 -9.23 -7.84 17.47
CA PHE A 210 -8.08 -7.85 16.55
C PHE A 210 -7.39 -9.20 16.48
N SER A 211 -7.23 -9.92 17.61
CA SER A 211 -6.63 -11.25 17.59
C SER A 211 -7.34 -12.19 16.62
N PRO A 212 -8.69 -12.26 16.54
CA PRO A 212 -9.36 -13.11 15.54
C PRO A 212 -9.12 -12.72 14.08
N LEU A 213 -8.71 -11.48 13.80
CA LEU A 213 -8.40 -11.00 12.45
C LEU A 213 -6.92 -11.18 12.08
N PHE A 214 -6.04 -11.22 13.07
CA PHE A 214 -4.59 -11.32 12.86
C PHE A 214 -3.93 -12.10 13.98
N HIS A 215 -4.24 -13.39 14.05
CA HIS A 215 -3.91 -14.28 15.15
C HIS A 215 -2.44 -14.77 15.09
N ILE A 216 -1.51 -13.86 15.38
CA ILE A 216 -0.07 -14.16 15.41
C ILE A 216 0.46 -14.45 16.82
N LEU A 217 -0.32 -14.19 17.86
CA LEU A 217 -0.02 -14.47 19.25
C LEU A 217 -0.70 -15.79 19.69
N HIS A 218 -0.23 -16.36 20.75
CA HIS A 218 -0.93 -17.39 21.47
C HIS A 218 -1.64 -16.75 22.69
N ASP A 219 -2.99 -16.60 22.58
CA ASP A 219 -3.78 -15.79 23.51
C ASP A 219 -3.59 -16.22 24.98
N LEU A 220 -3.60 -17.53 25.23
CA LEU A 220 -3.48 -18.08 26.59
C LEU A 220 -2.08 -17.91 27.19
N ILE A 221 -1.04 -17.99 26.37
CA ILE A 221 0.34 -17.74 26.85
C ILE A 221 0.51 -16.26 27.19
N PHE A 222 0.04 -15.38 26.31
CA PHE A 222 0.10 -13.95 26.57
C PHE A 222 -0.66 -13.58 27.85
N GLU A 223 -1.84 -14.18 28.08
CA GLU A 223 -2.62 -13.93 29.30
C GLU A 223 -1.85 -14.38 30.56
N ALA A 224 -1.22 -15.55 30.51
CA ALA A 224 -0.41 -16.04 31.66
C ALA A 224 0.79 -15.09 31.93
N GLU A 225 1.49 -14.64 30.89
CA GLU A 225 2.59 -13.67 31.02
C GLU A 225 2.08 -12.31 31.53
N TYR A 226 0.90 -11.87 31.12
CA TYR A 226 0.28 -10.63 31.56
C TYR A 226 -0.08 -10.69 33.05
N GLN A 227 -0.63 -11.80 33.54
CA GLN A 227 -0.91 -12.00 34.95
C GLN A 227 0.39 -11.99 35.79
N GLN A 228 1.46 -12.62 35.30
CA GLN A 228 2.77 -12.59 35.92
C GLN A 228 3.33 -11.17 35.96
N PHE A 229 3.22 -10.41 34.87
CA PHE A 229 3.62 -9.00 34.78
C PHE A 229 2.87 -8.12 35.80
N CYS A 230 1.56 -8.33 36.01
CA CYS A 230 0.78 -7.59 36.95
C CYS A 230 1.23 -7.85 38.42
N HIS A 231 1.73 -9.05 38.72
CA HIS A 231 2.29 -9.40 40.01
C HIS A 231 3.69 -8.85 40.24
N ASP A 232 4.53 -9.03 39.21
CA ASP A 232 5.91 -8.55 39.20
C ASP A 232 6.28 -7.99 37.83
N PRO A 233 6.29 -6.65 37.69
CA PRO A 233 6.67 -6.03 36.42
C PRO A 233 8.09 -6.34 35.94
N SER A 234 8.97 -6.87 36.82
CA SER A 234 10.34 -7.26 36.45
C SER A 234 10.41 -8.63 35.77
N SER A 235 9.36 -9.45 35.88
CA SER A 235 9.31 -10.83 35.37
C SER A 235 9.34 -10.95 33.86
N VAL A 236 9.00 -9.90 33.11
CA VAL A 236 8.94 -9.89 31.66
C VAL A 236 10.06 -9.06 31.01
N THR A 237 10.39 -9.32 29.76
CA THR A 237 11.41 -8.58 29.01
C THR A 237 10.88 -7.21 28.53
N THR A 238 11.78 -6.30 28.18
CA THR A 238 11.41 -5.01 27.57
C THR A 238 10.75 -5.20 26.21
N ALA A 239 11.13 -6.23 25.44
CA ALA A 239 10.46 -6.63 24.21
C ALA A 239 8.99 -7.05 24.45
N TRP A 240 8.70 -7.75 25.57
CA TRP A 240 7.32 -8.08 25.94
C TRP A 240 6.50 -6.83 26.31
N ILE A 241 7.11 -5.86 27.01
CA ILE A 241 6.45 -4.58 27.30
C ILE A 241 6.14 -3.83 26.00
N SER A 242 7.01 -3.92 24.99
CA SER A 242 6.71 -3.40 23.64
C SER A 242 5.47 -4.05 23.05
N LEU A 243 5.35 -5.39 23.18
CA LEU A 243 4.20 -6.13 22.69
C LEU A 243 2.91 -5.68 23.40
N LEU A 244 2.94 -5.48 24.71
CA LEU A 244 1.80 -4.94 25.45
C LEU A 244 1.43 -3.54 24.93
N PHE A 245 2.38 -2.63 24.77
CA PHE A 245 2.09 -1.29 24.29
C PHE A 245 1.45 -1.28 22.89
N ILE A 246 1.95 -2.09 21.95
CA ILE A 246 1.34 -2.12 20.61
C ILE A 246 -0.07 -2.72 20.63
N ILE A 247 -0.33 -3.71 21.47
CA ILE A 247 -1.66 -4.27 21.72
C ILE A 247 -2.62 -3.17 22.20
N LEU A 248 -2.23 -2.40 23.24
CA LEU A 248 -3.02 -1.27 23.74
C LEU A 248 -3.25 -0.21 22.64
N GLY A 249 -2.20 0.10 21.87
CA GLY A 249 -2.28 1.08 20.78
C GLY A 249 -3.22 0.67 19.64
N ILE A 250 -3.31 -0.61 19.32
CA ILE A 250 -4.26 -1.16 18.37
C ILE A 250 -5.68 -1.15 18.95
N ALA A 251 -5.85 -1.60 20.18
CA ALA A 251 -7.14 -1.68 20.86
C ALA A 251 -7.88 -0.34 20.89
N VAL A 252 -7.17 0.75 21.17
CA VAL A 252 -7.72 2.11 21.19
C VAL A 252 -8.44 2.45 19.86
N THR A 253 -7.98 1.91 18.72
CA THR A 253 -8.58 2.23 17.42
C THR A 253 -9.97 1.66 17.22
N ALA A 254 -10.34 0.60 17.96
CA ALA A 254 -11.67 -0.03 17.91
C ALA A 254 -12.69 0.62 18.87
N LEU A 255 -12.26 1.52 19.77
CA LEU A 255 -13.16 2.15 20.73
C LEU A 255 -14.18 3.03 20.02
N HIS A 256 -15.45 2.91 20.43
CA HIS A 256 -16.54 3.71 19.92
C HIS A 256 -16.48 5.14 20.48
N GLU A 257 -17.26 6.05 19.89
CA GLU A 257 -17.30 7.47 20.30
C GLU A 257 -17.79 7.65 21.73
N ASP A 258 -18.73 6.82 22.15
CA ASP A 258 -19.35 6.86 23.47
C ASP A 258 -18.65 5.93 24.48
N ASP A 259 -17.49 5.38 24.12
CA ASP A 259 -16.77 4.44 25.01
C ASP A 259 -16.20 5.18 26.23
N PRO A 260 -16.55 4.78 27.46
CA PRO A 260 -16.07 5.43 28.66
C PRO A 260 -14.55 5.40 28.78
N LEU A 261 -13.86 4.41 28.21
CA LEU A 261 -12.39 4.35 28.19
C LEU A 261 -11.79 5.56 27.48
N LEU A 262 -12.42 6.04 26.41
CA LEU A 262 -11.93 7.25 25.72
C LEU A 262 -12.16 8.53 26.52
N ALA A 263 -13.25 8.60 27.26
CA ALA A 263 -13.52 9.72 28.15
C ALA A 263 -12.50 9.80 29.31
N ASP A 264 -12.14 8.63 29.87
CA ASP A 264 -11.21 8.51 31.01
C ASP A 264 -9.74 8.73 30.59
N LEU A 265 -9.33 8.17 29.46
CA LEU A 265 -7.94 8.20 28.98
C LEU A 265 -7.63 9.40 28.10
N GLY A 266 -8.64 9.93 27.38
CA GLY A 266 -8.51 11.05 26.47
C GLY A 266 -8.50 12.39 27.17
N ARG A 267 -7.77 13.36 26.61
CA ARG A 267 -7.72 14.75 27.11
C ARG A 267 -8.09 15.76 26.01
N GLU A 268 -8.37 15.27 24.83
CA GLU A 268 -8.70 16.09 23.67
C GLU A 268 -10.20 16.34 23.57
N LYS A 269 -10.58 17.43 22.87
CA LYS A 269 -11.97 17.83 22.71
C LYS A 269 -12.78 16.90 21.80
N THR A 270 -12.11 16.16 20.92
CA THR A 270 -12.77 15.26 19.97
C THR A 270 -12.31 13.84 20.16
N VAL A 271 -13.23 12.90 20.02
CA VAL A 271 -12.98 11.46 20.12
C VAL A 271 -11.93 11.00 19.13
N SER A 272 -12.06 11.45 17.89
CA SER A 272 -11.10 11.11 16.83
C SER A 272 -9.67 11.49 17.19
N ARG A 273 -9.49 12.68 17.78
CA ARG A 273 -8.17 13.16 18.22
C ARG A 273 -7.65 12.37 19.43
N ASN A 274 -8.53 11.99 20.36
CA ASN A 274 -8.17 11.11 21.48
C ASN A 274 -7.67 9.76 20.99
N VAL A 275 -8.39 9.09 20.06
CA VAL A 275 -7.98 7.81 19.46
C VAL A 275 -6.62 7.98 18.77
N LYS A 276 -6.42 9.03 17.98
CA LYS A 276 -5.18 9.30 17.26
C LYS A 276 -4.01 9.47 18.22
N ILE A 277 -4.14 10.32 19.23
CA ILE A 277 -3.06 10.62 20.19
C ILE A 277 -2.75 9.42 21.08
N LEU A 278 -3.76 8.73 21.61
CA LEU A 278 -3.53 7.56 22.48
C LEU A 278 -2.88 6.42 21.70
N SER A 279 -3.39 6.11 20.50
CA SER A 279 -2.80 5.05 19.67
C SER A 279 -1.36 5.39 19.25
N SER A 280 -1.08 6.66 18.93
CA SER A 280 0.28 7.14 18.64
C SER A 280 1.20 7.03 19.85
N ARG A 281 0.74 7.50 21.00
CA ARG A 281 1.49 7.42 22.27
C ARG A 281 1.94 5.99 22.59
N TYR A 282 1.03 5.02 22.47
CA TYR A 282 1.37 3.61 22.76
C TYR A 282 2.28 3.00 21.70
N ARG A 283 2.10 3.30 20.41
CA ARG A 283 3.05 2.85 19.37
C ARG A 283 4.44 3.43 19.57
N SER A 284 4.53 4.70 19.89
CA SER A 284 5.80 5.37 20.20
C SER A 284 6.48 4.74 21.44
N ALA A 285 5.70 4.38 22.47
CA ALA A 285 6.19 3.66 23.63
C ALA A 285 6.70 2.26 23.25
N ALA A 286 5.98 1.53 22.40
CA ALA A 286 6.43 0.23 21.88
C ALA A 286 7.79 0.34 21.17
N LEU A 287 7.98 1.34 20.29
CA LEU A 287 9.25 1.56 19.61
C LEU A 287 10.39 1.94 20.57
N ARG A 288 10.10 2.71 21.61
CA ARG A 288 11.08 3.03 22.67
C ARG A 288 11.50 1.77 23.44
N CYS A 289 10.55 0.88 23.76
CA CYS A 289 10.85 -0.40 24.39
C CYS A 289 11.75 -1.27 23.50
N LEU A 290 11.45 -1.38 22.21
CA LEU A 290 12.30 -2.12 21.26
C LEU A 290 13.71 -1.52 21.14
N SER A 291 13.81 -0.20 21.12
CA SER A 291 15.11 0.50 21.11
C SER A 291 15.91 0.22 22.39
N ALA A 292 15.26 0.28 23.56
CA ALA A 292 15.88 0.00 24.86
C ALA A 292 16.30 -1.47 25.00
N ASP A 293 15.56 -2.40 24.37
CA ASP A 293 15.88 -3.83 24.31
C ASP A 293 17.03 -4.17 23.35
N GLY A 294 17.45 -3.20 22.52
CA GLY A 294 18.51 -3.38 21.54
C GLY A 294 18.04 -4.09 20.26
N VAL A 295 16.91 -3.68 19.72
CA VAL A 295 16.23 -4.26 18.53
C VAL A 295 17.13 -4.47 17.30
N PHE A 296 18.26 -3.79 17.19
CA PHE A 296 19.20 -4.00 16.08
C PHE A 296 20.18 -5.17 16.30
N SER A 297 20.27 -5.70 17.50
CA SER A 297 21.24 -6.74 17.87
C SER A 297 20.66 -7.91 18.66
N ARG A 298 19.50 -7.71 19.29
CA ARG A 298 18.84 -8.70 20.12
C ARG A 298 17.41 -8.93 19.66
N HIS A 299 17.08 -10.18 19.35
CA HIS A 299 15.77 -10.53 18.81
C HIS A 299 15.17 -11.68 19.60
N SER A 300 13.93 -11.52 20.04
CA SER A 300 13.10 -12.55 20.63
C SER A 300 11.81 -12.69 19.80
N ILE A 301 11.01 -13.70 20.10
CA ILE A 301 9.69 -13.85 19.47
C ILE A 301 8.82 -12.62 19.75
N ASN A 302 8.88 -12.06 20.94
CA ASN A 302 8.16 -10.83 21.32
C ASN A 302 8.63 -9.61 20.53
N THR A 303 9.94 -9.52 20.21
CA THR A 303 10.48 -8.48 19.32
C THR A 303 9.86 -8.59 17.94
N LEU A 304 9.82 -9.80 17.37
CA LEU A 304 9.26 -10.04 16.05
C LEU A 304 7.76 -9.79 16.01
N GLN A 305 7.01 -10.31 16.98
CA GLN A 305 5.56 -10.09 17.09
C GLN A 305 5.22 -8.61 17.25
N SER A 306 5.97 -7.86 18.07
CA SER A 306 5.81 -6.40 18.22
C SER A 306 6.01 -5.67 16.88
N LEU A 307 7.08 -5.98 16.15
CA LEU A 307 7.36 -5.38 14.85
C LEU A 307 6.28 -5.71 13.81
N ILE A 308 5.78 -6.95 13.79
CA ILE A 308 4.68 -7.35 12.89
C ILE A 308 3.41 -6.58 13.24
N LEU A 309 3.04 -6.44 14.51
CA LEU A 309 1.86 -5.69 14.94
C LEU A 309 2.00 -4.18 14.68
N ILE A 310 3.19 -3.61 14.79
CA ILE A 310 3.45 -2.22 14.39
C ILE A 310 3.18 -2.03 12.89
N ASN A 311 3.67 -2.95 12.04
CA ASN A 311 3.39 -2.93 10.59
C ASN A 311 1.89 -3.10 10.30
N TYR A 312 1.22 -4.03 10.98
CA TYR A 312 -0.22 -4.24 10.86
C TYR A 312 -1.01 -2.98 11.22
N ALA A 313 -0.71 -2.35 12.36
CA ALA A 313 -1.35 -1.12 12.80
C ALA A 313 -1.15 0.04 11.81
N ARG A 314 0.05 0.18 11.23
CA ARG A 314 0.35 1.20 10.22
C ARG A 314 -0.39 0.96 8.92
N LEU A 315 -0.39 -0.29 8.44
CA LEU A 315 -1.11 -0.67 7.21
C LEU A 315 -2.60 -0.35 7.32
N HIS A 316 -3.22 -0.68 8.46
CA HIS A 316 -4.64 -0.39 8.70
C HIS A 316 -4.95 1.10 8.84
N ARG A 317 -3.96 1.95 9.07
CA ARG A 317 -4.10 3.42 9.03
C ARG A 317 -3.77 4.04 7.66
N GLY A 318 -3.42 3.22 6.67
CA GLY A 318 -2.99 3.70 5.35
C GLY A 318 -1.62 4.39 5.38
N LEU A 319 -0.77 4.11 6.38
CA LEU A 319 0.57 4.69 6.51
C LEU A 319 1.61 3.84 5.77
N PRO A 320 2.71 4.44 5.27
CA PRO A 320 3.79 3.71 4.64
C PRO A 320 4.43 2.69 5.60
N THR A 321 4.60 1.45 5.15
CA THR A 321 5.16 0.36 5.96
C THR A 321 6.41 -0.27 5.37
N TRP A 322 6.77 0.05 4.12
CA TRP A 322 7.80 -0.66 3.36
C TRP A 322 9.14 -0.81 4.09
N THR A 323 9.67 0.29 4.63
CA THR A 323 10.98 0.27 5.30
C THR A 323 10.98 -0.54 6.58
N ILE A 324 9.97 -0.35 7.44
CA ILE A 324 9.87 -1.09 8.70
C ILE A 324 9.54 -2.57 8.44
N LEU A 325 8.79 -2.86 7.39
CA LEU A 325 8.48 -4.22 6.98
C LEU A 325 9.74 -4.95 6.49
N GLY A 326 10.60 -4.28 5.72
CA GLY A 326 11.91 -4.80 5.34
C GLY A 326 12.79 -5.10 6.56
N PHE A 327 12.85 -4.17 7.51
CA PHE A 327 13.55 -4.40 8.79
C PHE A 327 12.99 -5.61 9.54
N THR A 328 11.67 -5.71 9.67
CA THR A 328 10.99 -6.84 10.32
C THR A 328 11.31 -8.17 9.62
N HIS A 329 11.35 -8.17 8.29
CA HIS A 329 11.67 -9.35 7.50
C HIS A 329 13.11 -9.83 7.75
N HIS A 330 14.08 -8.92 7.75
CA HIS A 330 15.47 -9.28 8.04
C HIS A 330 15.65 -9.74 9.50
N THR A 331 14.90 -9.16 10.44
CA THR A 331 14.83 -9.64 11.83
C THR A 331 14.31 -11.09 11.89
N ALA A 332 13.23 -11.39 11.17
CA ALA A 332 12.69 -12.76 11.12
C ALA A 332 13.67 -13.76 10.51
N ILE A 333 14.41 -13.37 9.46
CA ILE A 333 15.47 -14.20 8.87
C ILE A 333 16.59 -14.44 9.89
N SER A 334 17.06 -13.41 10.59
CA SER A 334 18.12 -13.55 11.60
C SER A 334 17.73 -14.48 12.76
N MET A 335 16.42 -14.60 13.04
CA MET A 335 15.86 -15.53 14.01
C MET A 335 15.61 -16.94 13.46
N GLY A 336 15.88 -17.18 12.18
CA GLY A 336 15.64 -18.47 11.52
C GLY A 336 14.17 -18.79 11.23
N CYS A 337 13.26 -17.80 11.27
CA CYS A 337 11.83 -18.01 11.01
C CYS A 337 11.52 -18.37 9.55
N HIS A 338 12.46 -18.13 8.62
CA HIS A 338 12.39 -18.54 7.22
C HIS A 338 12.64 -20.04 6.99
N VAL A 339 13.00 -20.77 8.03
CA VAL A 339 13.18 -22.23 8.04
C VAL A 339 12.05 -22.84 8.86
N ASP A 340 11.46 -23.95 8.36
CA ASP A 340 10.38 -24.60 9.11
C ASP A 340 10.83 -24.98 10.53
N PRO A 341 10.12 -24.56 11.58
CA PRO A 341 10.52 -24.74 12.97
C PRO A 341 10.57 -26.21 13.43
N GLU A 342 10.03 -27.17 12.67
CA GLU A 342 10.20 -28.61 12.94
C GLU A 342 11.65 -29.06 12.84
N ARG A 343 12.49 -28.31 12.11
CA ARG A 343 13.92 -28.58 12.02
C ARG A 343 14.73 -28.23 13.25
N PHE A 344 14.10 -27.57 14.22
CA PHE A 344 14.73 -27.13 15.45
C PHE A 344 14.12 -27.90 16.65
N PRO A 345 14.86 -28.08 17.74
CA PRO A 345 14.39 -28.73 18.97
C PRO A 345 13.50 -27.77 19.77
N LEU A 346 12.38 -27.34 19.19
CA LEU A 346 11.42 -26.43 19.79
C LEU A 346 10.16 -27.16 20.26
N GLY A 347 9.49 -26.62 21.27
CA GLY A 347 8.20 -27.10 21.73
C GLY A 347 7.08 -26.87 20.68
N PRO A 348 5.94 -27.57 20.79
CA PRO A 348 4.85 -27.44 19.82
C PRO A 348 4.32 -26.01 19.73
N ILE A 349 4.19 -25.32 20.86
CA ILE A 349 3.71 -23.92 20.92
C ILE A 349 4.70 -22.98 20.25
N GLU A 350 6.00 -23.05 20.59
CA GLU A 350 7.04 -22.22 19.99
C GLU A 350 7.15 -22.40 18.46
N ARG A 351 6.95 -23.64 17.99
CA ARG A 351 6.89 -23.94 16.54
C ARG A 351 5.74 -23.20 15.88
N GLU A 352 4.58 -23.25 16.53
CA GLU A 352 3.37 -22.64 15.99
C GLU A 352 3.44 -21.11 16.03
N GLU A 353 3.93 -20.50 17.12
CA GLU A 353 4.15 -19.06 17.19
C GLU A 353 5.09 -18.54 16.10
N ARG A 354 6.18 -19.28 15.81
CA ARG A 354 7.09 -18.94 14.72
C ARG A 354 6.42 -19.03 13.34
N ARG A 355 5.58 -20.08 13.12
CA ARG A 355 4.81 -20.21 11.87
C ARG A 355 3.79 -19.09 11.73
N ARG A 356 3.06 -18.74 12.81
CA ARG A 356 2.09 -17.63 12.81
C ARG A 356 2.77 -16.29 12.54
N ALA A 357 3.87 -16.01 13.21
CA ALA A 357 4.64 -14.79 12.98
C ALA A 357 5.15 -14.71 11.54
N TRP A 358 5.70 -15.81 11.00
CA TRP A 358 6.16 -15.87 9.62
C TRP A 358 5.02 -15.70 8.61
N ALA A 359 3.89 -16.38 8.81
CA ALA A 359 2.72 -16.26 7.94
C ALA A 359 2.14 -14.83 7.96
N GLY A 360 2.00 -14.22 9.14
CA GLY A 360 1.54 -12.84 9.30
C GLY A 360 2.48 -11.84 8.62
N LEU A 361 3.79 -11.99 8.82
CA LEU A 361 4.80 -11.16 8.16
C LEU A 361 4.75 -11.31 6.63
N THR A 362 4.71 -12.54 6.13
CA THR A 362 4.69 -12.84 4.69
C THR A 362 3.43 -12.27 4.04
N MET A 363 2.29 -12.36 4.72
CA MET A 363 1.02 -11.79 4.25
C MET A 363 1.14 -10.26 4.08
N LEU A 364 1.66 -9.54 5.07
CA LEU A 364 1.88 -8.09 4.99
C LEU A 364 2.90 -7.74 3.90
N TYR A 365 3.95 -8.53 3.77
CA TYR A 365 5.00 -8.35 2.79
C TYR A 365 4.47 -8.54 1.36
N THR A 366 3.65 -9.57 1.12
CA THR A 366 3.04 -9.84 -0.19
C THR A 366 2.24 -8.64 -0.68
N ILE A 367 1.37 -8.07 0.15
CA ILE A 367 0.57 -6.90 -0.23
C ILE A 367 1.44 -5.68 -0.56
N GLN A 368 2.41 -5.37 0.28
CA GLN A 368 3.28 -4.22 0.05
C GLN A 368 4.18 -4.43 -1.18
N ASN A 369 4.71 -5.63 -1.34
CA ASN A 369 5.53 -5.99 -2.50
C ASN A 369 4.76 -5.84 -3.81
N THR A 370 3.53 -6.35 -3.84
CA THR A 370 2.63 -6.23 -5.00
C THR A 370 2.28 -4.77 -5.28
N THR A 371 2.03 -3.97 -4.24
CA THR A 371 1.76 -2.53 -4.37
C THR A 371 2.91 -1.77 -5.03
N TYR A 372 4.15 -2.17 -4.75
CA TYR A 372 5.35 -1.57 -5.37
C TYR A 372 5.73 -2.23 -6.70
N GLY A 373 4.91 -3.12 -7.25
CA GLY A 373 5.17 -3.81 -8.52
C GLY A 373 6.31 -4.83 -8.46
N ASN A 374 6.79 -5.17 -7.27
CA ASN A 374 7.78 -6.22 -7.08
C ASN A 374 7.04 -7.56 -6.91
N LEU A 375 6.82 -8.24 -8.01
CA LEU A 375 6.05 -9.48 -8.09
C LEU A 375 6.90 -10.73 -7.82
N ASN A 376 8.11 -10.57 -7.30
CA ASN A 376 9.01 -11.69 -7.05
C ASN A 376 8.49 -12.53 -5.87
N PRO A 377 8.08 -13.80 -6.09
CA PRO A 377 7.50 -14.66 -5.07
C PRO A 377 8.51 -15.17 -4.03
N GLY A 378 9.68 -14.52 -3.92
CA GLY A 378 10.84 -15.00 -3.18
C GLY A 378 10.61 -15.40 -1.71
N LEU A 379 9.52 -14.95 -1.08
CA LEU A 379 9.21 -15.28 0.31
C LEU A 379 8.38 -16.57 0.45
N SER A 380 7.46 -16.84 -0.46
CA SER A 380 6.59 -18.01 -0.40
C SER A 380 7.31 -19.32 -0.74
N SER A 381 8.51 -19.25 -1.32
CA SER A 381 9.28 -20.41 -1.77
C SER A 381 10.22 -21.01 -0.71
N LEU A 382 10.27 -20.46 0.51
CA LEU A 382 11.24 -20.87 1.54
C LEU A 382 10.84 -22.13 2.34
N GLY A 383 9.75 -22.80 1.97
CA GLY A 383 9.40 -24.14 2.49
C GLY A 383 8.89 -24.17 3.93
N VAL A 384 8.58 -23.03 4.53
CA VAL A 384 7.93 -22.98 5.85
C VAL A 384 6.46 -23.38 5.70
N LYS A 385 6.02 -24.35 6.50
CA LYS A 385 4.63 -24.78 6.53
C LYS A 385 3.72 -23.64 7.05
N LEU A 386 2.50 -23.59 6.55
CA LEU A 386 1.48 -22.71 7.12
C LEU A 386 1.15 -23.11 8.57
N PRO A 387 0.71 -22.18 9.40
CA PRO A 387 0.19 -22.46 10.72
C PRO A 387 -0.95 -23.50 10.68
N LEU A 388 -1.14 -24.22 11.77
CA LEU A 388 -2.23 -25.17 11.91
C LEU A 388 -3.58 -24.42 12.06
N ASP A 389 -4.64 -24.98 11.46
CA ASP A 389 -6.00 -24.44 11.60
C ASP A 389 -6.67 -25.01 12.87
N VAL A 390 -6.20 -24.56 14.03
CA VAL A 390 -6.61 -25.03 15.36
C VAL A 390 -6.80 -23.86 16.32
N ASN A 391 -7.50 -24.10 17.43
CA ASN A 391 -7.57 -23.13 18.53
C ASN A 391 -6.36 -23.25 19.45
N ASP A 392 -6.05 -22.21 20.18
CA ASP A 392 -4.92 -22.20 21.12
C ASP A 392 -5.06 -23.22 22.24
N VAL A 393 -6.29 -23.50 22.69
CA VAL A 393 -6.57 -24.53 23.69
C VAL A 393 -6.23 -25.94 23.17
N ASP A 394 -6.43 -26.21 21.89
CA ASP A 394 -6.14 -27.51 21.29
C ASP A 394 -4.62 -27.75 21.21
N LEU A 395 -3.84 -26.70 21.03
CA LEU A 395 -2.36 -26.78 21.08
C LEU A 395 -1.83 -27.06 22.49
N LEU A 396 -2.43 -26.46 23.52
CA LEU A 396 -2.03 -26.69 24.92
C LEU A 396 -2.37 -28.11 25.38
N THR A 397 -3.54 -28.62 24.97
CA THR A 397 -4.01 -29.94 25.39
C THR A 397 -3.49 -31.08 24.52
N GLY A 398 -2.85 -30.75 23.39
CA GLY A 398 -2.39 -31.73 22.40
C GLY A 398 -3.53 -32.43 21.65
N THR A 399 -4.76 -31.95 21.75
CA THR A 399 -5.95 -32.52 21.10
C THR A 399 -6.14 -31.95 19.69
N ILE A 400 -5.16 -32.15 18.83
CA ILE A 400 -5.20 -31.64 17.46
C ILE A 400 -6.09 -32.53 16.60
N SER A 401 -7.33 -32.09 16.35
CA SER A 401 -8.21 -32.75 15.37
C SER A 401 -7.79 -32.39 13.94
N LYS A 402 -7.71 -33.37 13.07
CA LYS A 402 -7.38 -33.16 11.65
C LYS A 402 -8.47 -32.41 10.88
N THR A 403 -9.68 -32.41 11.37
CA THR A 403 -10.85 -31.74 10.77
C THR A 403 -11.66 -31.05 11.85
N ASN A 404 -11.56 -29.75 11.93
CA ASN A 404 -12.41 -28.96 12.79
C ASN A 404 -13.64 -28.51 11.96
N PRO A 405 -14.86 -28.93 12.29
CA PRO A 405 -16.05 -28.57 11.50
C PRO A 405 -16.38 -27.07 11.59
N ARG A 406 -16.01 -26.41 12.68
CA ARG A 406 -16.24 -24.98 12.91
C ARG A 406 -14.99 -24.15 12.59
N PRO A 407 -15.14 -22.86 12.30
CA PRO A 407 -13.98 -21.98 12.16
C PRO A 407 -13.22 -21.88 13.47
N THR A 408 -11.90 -21.92 13.40
CA THR A 408 -10.97 -21.77 14.52
C THR A 408 -10.46 -20.33 14.60
N GLN A 409 -9.68 -20.02 15.62
CA GLN A 409 -8.96 -18.74 15.75
C GLN A 409 -8.03 -18.48 14.55
N MET A 410 -7.51 -19.53 13.88
CA MET A 410 -6.60 -19.42 12.74
C MET A 410 -7.29 -19.35 11.37
N THR A 411 -8.55 -19.78 11.27
CA THR A 411 -9.25 -19.92 9.97
C THR A 411 -9.22 -18.63 9.16
N TYR A 412 -9.50 -17.48 9.78
CA TYR A 412 -9.52 -16.20 9.07
C TYR A 412 -8.14 -15.83 8.49
N LEU A 413 -7.07 -15.92 9.30
CA LEU A 413 -5.73 -15.58 8.87
C LEU A 413 -5.26 -16.46 7.71
N LEU A 414 -5.55 -17.75 7.75
CA LEU A 414 -5.20 -18.70 6.69
C LEU A 414 -5.94 -18.42 5.38
N LEU A 415 -7.24 -18.12 5.45
CA LEU A 415 -8.03 -17.74 4.27
C LEU A 415 -7.58 -16.41 3.69
N LYS A 416 -7.31 -15.43 4.55
CA LYS A 416 -6.80 -14.12 4.13
C LYS A 416 -5.42 -14.22 3.49
N TYR A 417 -4.54 -15.06 4.03
CA TYR A 417 -3.23 -15.36 3.44
C TYR A 417 -3.36 -15.88 2.00
N ARG A 418 -4.28 -16.83 1.76
CA ARG A 418 -4.55 -17.34 0.41
C ARG A 418 -5.09 -16.25 -0.52
N LEU A 419 -6.04 -15.44 -0.06
CA LEU A 419 -6.59 -14.33 -0.84
C LEU A 419 -5.52 -13.30 -1.22
N TYR A 420 -4.56 -13.02 -0.33
CA TYR A 420 -3.45 -12.12 -0.63
C TYR A 420 -2.51 -12.70 -1.69
N ASN A 421 -2.26 -14.00 -1.67
CA ASN A 421 -1.50 -14.67 -2.73
C ASN A 421 -2.24 -14.61 -4.08
N ILE A 422 -3.56 -14.82 -4.10
CA ILE A 422 -4.36 -14.66 -5.31
C ILE A 422 -4.28 -13.22 -5.82
N SER A 423 -4.34 -12.22 -4.95
CA SER A 423 -4.20 -10.82 -5.38
C SER A 423 -2.85 -10.55 -6.06
N ALA A 424 -1.77 -11.14 -5.54
CA ALA A 424 -0.44 -11.05 -6.17
C ALA A 424 -0.41 -11.75 -7.53
N MET A 425 -1.02 -12.95 -7.66
CA MET A 425 -1.14 -13.68 -8.93
C MET A 425 -1.96 -12.89 -9.97
N ILE A 426 -3.04 -12.23 -9.55
CA ILE A 426 -3.82 -11.34 -10.45
C ILE A 426 -2.95 -10.18 -10.94
N CYS A 427 -2.24 -9.51 -10.04
CA CYS A 427 -1.36 -8.40 -10.43
C CYS A 427 -0.20 -8.87 -11.31
N GLU A 428 0.42 -10.01 -11.00
CA GLU A 428 1.44 -10.61 -11.85
C GLU A 428 0.89 -10.86 -13.27
N THR A 429 -0.31 -11.39 -13.38
CA THR A 429 -0.96 -11.65 -14.68
C THR A 429 -1.28 -10.37 -15.43
N LEU A 430 -1.72 -9.32 -14.74
CA LEU A 430 -2.02 -8.02 -15.35
C LEU A 430 -0.76 -7.25 -15.80
N PHE A 431 0.40 -7.52 -15.19
CA PHE A 431 1.65 -6.80 -15.45
C PHE A 431 2.67 -7.59 -16.30
N SER A 432 2.44 -8.89 -16.52
CA SER A 432 3.36 -9.74 -17.28
C SER A 432 2.86 -9.99 -18.71
N PHE A 433 3.80 -10.05 -19.64
CA PHE A 433 3.49 -10.46 -21.01
C PHE A 433 4.52 -11.51 -21.49
N PRO A 434 4.09 -12.71 -21.87
CA PRO A 434 2.70 -13.23 -21.83
C PRO A 434 2.19 -13.42 -20.39
N PRO A 435 0.87 -13.37 -20.17
CA PRO A 435 0.29 -13.56 -18.82
C PRO A 435 0.57 -14.98 -18.32
N ARG A 436 0.97 -15.09 -17.06
CA ARG A 436 1.33 -16.39 -16.45
C ARG A 436 0.11 -17.26 -16.14
N TYR A 437 -1.01 -16.62 -15.80
CA TYR A 437 -2.27 -17.28 -15.49
C TYR A 437 -3.38 -16.76 -16.39
N THR A 438 -4.38 -17.58 -16.66
CA THR A 438 -5.60 -17.11 -17.34
C THR A 438 -6.59 -16.52 -16.36
N ALA A 439 -7.44 -15.59 -16.82
CA ALA A 439 -8.51 -15.03 -15.98
C ALA A 439 -9.44 -16.11 -15.41
N ALA A 440 -9.75 -17.15 -16.20
CA ALA A 440 -10.58 -18.27 -15.77
C ALA A 440 -9.93 -19.10 -14.65
N GLN A 441 -8.60 -19.33 -14.71
CA GLN A 441 -7.90 -20.03 -13.63
C GLN A 441 -7.97 -19.22 -12.32
N LEU A 442 -7.69 -17.93 -12.38
CA LEU A 442 -7.74 -17.05 -11.19
C LEU A 442 -9.17 -16.91 -10.64
N GLU A 443 -10.18 -16.84 -11.52
CA GLU A 443 -11.58 -16.84 -11.12
C GLU A 443 -11.94 -18.14 -10.37
N THR A 444 -11.49 -19.30 -10.86
CA THR A 444 -11.68 -20.58 -10.20
C THR A 444 -11.04 -20.61 -8.80
N GLU A 445 -9.83 -20.07 -8.66
CA GLU A 445 -9.17 -19.96 -7.35
C GLU A 445 -9.97 -19.09 -6.37
N ILE A 446 -10.49 -17.96 -6.83
CA ILE A 446 -11.32 -17.07 -6.00
C ILE A 446 -12.61 -17.81 -5.57
N LEU A 447 -13.29 -18.48 -6.50
CA LEU A 447 -14.51 -19.25 -6.22
C LEU A 447 -14.24 -20.42 -5.25
N THR A 448 -13.11 -21.09 -5.39
CA THR A 448 -12.69 -22.15 -4.46
C THR A 448 -12.55 -21.61 -3.03
N ILE A 449 -11.93 -20.44 -2.85
CA ILE A 449 -11.86 -19.82 -1.51
C ILE A 449 -13.23 -19.39 -1.01
N HIS A 450 -14.09 -18.86 -1.89
CA HIS A 450 -15.47 -18.52 -1.53
C HIS A 450 -16.23 -19.75 -1.01
N GLU A 451 -16.15 -20.88 -1.71
CA GLU A 451 -16.77 -22.13 -1.30
C GLU A 451 -16.23 -22.65 0.04
N ILE A 452 -14.91 -22.54 0.24
CA ILE A 452 -14.30 -22.88 1.53
C ILE A 452 -14.84 -21.98 2.65
N CYS A 453 -14.97 -20.66 2.40
CA CYS A 453 -15.57 -19.76 3.36
C CYS A 453 -17.01 -20.18 3.71
N GLU A 454 -17.85 -20.46 2.70
CA GLU A 454 -19.22 -20.92 2.92
C GLU A 454 -19.25 -22.17 3.79
N LYS A 455 -18.52 -23.21 3.42
CA LYS A 455 -18.47 -24.48 4.17
C LYS A 455 -17.99 -24.32 5.60
N ARG A 456 -16.96 -23.50 5.83
CA ARG A 456 -16.36 -23.34 7.16
C ARG A 456 -17.21 -22.50 8.11
N TYR A 457 -17.97 -21.55 7.59
CA TYR A 457 -18.82 -20.67 8.38
C TYR A 457 -20.31 -21.07 8.33
N GLN A 458 -20.65 -22.13 7.58
CA GLN A 458 -22.02 -22.68 7.56
C GLN A 458 -22.32 -23.37 8.89
N LEU A 459 -23.48 -23.07 9.45
CA LEU A 459 -23.97 -23.71 10.64
C LEU A 459 -24.84 -24.93 10.26
N GLU A 460 -24.57 -26.06 10.92
CA GLU A 460 -25.52 -27.18 10.86
C GLU A 460 -26.82 -26.83 11.59
N PRO A 461 -27.97 -27.32 11.12
CA PRO A 461 -29.24 -27.11 11.80
C PRO A 461 -29.18 -27.57 13.27
N GLY A 462 -29.49 -26.66 14.20
CA GLY A 462 -29.45 -26.95 15.64
C GLY A 462 -28.09 -26.65 16.33
N SER A 463 -27.07 -26.17 15.60
CA SER A 463 -25.83 -25.73 16.19
C SER A 463 -25.96 -24.37 16.90
N GLU A 464 -25.13 -24.12 17.91
CA GLU A 464 -25.02 -22.79 18.49
C GLU A 464 -24.59 -21.74 17.45
N PRO A 465 -25.14 -20.52 17.52
CA PRO A 465 -24.76 -19.45 16.60
C PRO A 465 -23.27 -19.15 16.67
N LEU A 466 -22.70 -18.74 15.55
CA LEU A 466 -21.29 -18.32 15.52
C LEU A 466 -21.09 -17.06 16.37
N PRO A 467 -20.00 -16.97 17.12
CA PRO A 467 -19.56 -15.73 17.76
C PRO A 467 -19.49 -14.56 16.76
N VAL A 468 -19.78 -13.35 17.22
CA VAL A 468 -19.82 -12.13 16.40
C VAL A 468 -18.53 -11.91 15.61
N HIS A 469 -17.37 -12.23 16.19
CA HIS A 469 -16.09 -12.09 15.49
C HIS A 469 -16.01 -12.98 14.24
N HIS A 470 -16.55 -14.19 14.25
CA HIS A 470 -16.59 -15.04 13.06
C HIS A 470 -17.51 -14.48 11.98
N LEU A 471 -18.63 -13.88 12.35
CA LEU A 471 -19.53 -13.22 11.41
C LEU A 471 -18.86 -11.96 10.80
N ALA A 472 -18.13 -11.19 11.60
CA ALA A 472 -17.35 -10.06 11.11
C ALA A 472 -16.22 -10.52 10.18
N ASN A 473 -15.50 -11.59 10.55
CA ASN A 473 -14.45 -12.19 9.73
C ASN A 473 -14.98 -12.61 8.37
N LEU A 474 -16.14 -13.26 8.32
CA LEU A 474 -16.76 -13.70 7.07
C LEU A 474 -17.12 -12.50 6.18
N ASN A 475 -17.75 -11.47 6.73
CA ASN A 475 -18.07 -10.24 5.99
C ASN A 475 -16.80 -9.59 5.41
N ILE A 476 -15.73 -9.50 6.19
CA ILE A 476 -14.44 -8.94 5.75
C ILE A 476 -13.80 -9.79 4.64
N LEU A 477 -13.86 -11.13 4.74
CA LEU A 477 -13.39 -12.02 3.68
C LEU A 477 -14.17 -11.84 2.39
N TYR A 478 -15.52 -11.80 2.47
CA TYR A 478 -16.36 -11.57 1.29
C TYR A 478 -16.13 -10.20 0.66
N SER A 479 -15.98 -9.14 1.45
CA SER A 479 -15.62 -7.83 0.93
C SER A 479 -14.34 -7.89 0.10
N TYR A 480 -13.33 -8.64 0.58
CA TYR A 480 -12.07 -8.78 -0.15
C TYR A 480 -12.20 -9.68 -1.39
N ILE A 481 -12.98 -10.77 -1.32
CA ILE A 481 -13.29 -11.64 -2.48
C ILE A 481 -13.92 -10.81 -3.60
N HIS A 482 -14.93 -9.99 -3.29
CA HIS A 482 -15.57 -9.13 -4.28
C HIS A 482 -14.61 -8.06 -4.84
N GLN A 483 -13.71 -7.54 -4.01
CA GLN A 483 -12.63 -6.67 -4.48
C GLN A 483 -11.71 -7.37 -5.49
N LEU A 484 -11.37 -8.65 -5.27
CA LEU A 484 -10.56 -9.43 -6.21
C LEU A 484 -11.30 -9.70 -7.53
N PHE A 485 -12.61 -9.96 -7.51
CA PHE A 485 -13.40 -10.06 -8.74
C PHE A 485 -13.39 -8.76 -9.54
N LEU A 486 -13.56 -7.61 -8.88
CA LEU A 486 -13.51 -6.32 -9.55
C LEU A 486 -12.13 -6.05 -10.17
N LEU A 487 -11.06 -6.43 -9.48
CA LEU A 487 -9.69 -6.29 -9.97
C LEU A 487 -9.43 -7.22 -11.18
N LEU A 488 -9.81 -8.49 -11.07
CA LEU A 488 -9.61 -9.51 -12.10
C LEU A 488 -10.38 -9.21 -13.39
N LEU A 489 -11.65 -8.81 -13.26
CA LEU A 489 -12.55 -8.59 -14.40
C LEU A 489 -12.38 -7.21 -15.04
N ARG A 490 -11.56 -6.34 -14.47
CA ARG A 490 -11.34 -4.98 -14.94
C ARG A 490 -10.94 -4.90 -16.41
N PRO A 491 -10.03 -5.72 -16.98
CA PRO A 491 -9.69 -5.65 -18.41
C PRO A 491 -10.87 -6.00 -19.32
N ALA A 492 -11.67 -7.00 -18.96
CA ALA A 492 -12.86 -7.36 -19.72
C ALA A 492 -13.96 -6.29 -19.64
N LEU A 493 -14.12 -5.67 -18.46
CA LEU A 493 -15.01 -4.53 -18.27
C LEU A 493 -14.58 -3.33 -19.13
N LEU A 494 -13.28 -3.04 -19.20
CA LEU A 494 -12.76 -1.97 -20.04
C LEU A 494 -13.05 -2.22 -21.53
N ARG A 495 -12.85 -3.44 -22.02
CA ARG A 495 -13.23 -3.83 -23.41
C ARG A 495 -14.72 -3.60 -23.65
N TYR A 496 -15.59 -3.99 -22.70
CA TYR A 496 -17.02 -3.73 -22.79
C TYR A 496 -17.34 -2.23 -22.93
N LEU A 497 -16.69 -1.39 -22.13
CA LEU A 497 -16.89 0.06 -22.14
C LEU A 497 -16.43 0.69 -23.48
N HIS A 498 -15.46 0.08 -24.18
CA HIS A 498 -14.99 0.49 -25.49
C HIS A 498 -15.83 -0.11 -26.66
N GLY A 499 -16.94 -0.76 -26.35
CA GLY A 499 -17.88 -1.27 -27.37
C GLY A 499 -17.64 -2.71 -27.83
N ASP A 500 -16.70 -3.45 -27.21
CA ASP A 500 -16.51 -4.88 -27.44
C ASP A 500 -17.60 -5.67 -26.69
N ILE A 501 -18.78 -5.81 -27.33
CA ILE A 501 -19.96 -6.46 -26.72
C ILE A 501 -19.95 -7.93 -27.10
N THR A 502 -19.21 -8.73 -26.38
CA THR A 502 -19.17 -10.19 -26.48
C THR A 502 -19.86 -10.84 -25.28
N THR A 503 -20.14 -12.15 -25.36
CA THR A 503 -20.69 -12.91 -24.23
C THR A 503 -19.78 -12.80 -22.99
N GLU A 504 -18.45 -12.84 -23.20
CA GLU A 504 -17.46 -12.72 -22.12
C GLU A 504 -17.54 -11.35 -21.46
N THR A 505 -17.51 -10.26 -22.23
CA THR A 505 -17.50 -8.89 -21.69
C THR A 505 -18.83 -8.52 -21.05
N CYS A 506 -19.96 -9.02 -21.57
CA CYS A 506 -21.28 -8.89 -20.95
C CYS A 506 -21.37 -9.63 -19.60
N ALA A 507 -20.83 -10.85 -19.53
CA ALA A 507 -20.76 -11.62 -18.29
C ALA A 507 -19.86 -10.93 -17.24
N ALA A 508 -18.70 -10.41 -17.67
CA ALA A 508 -17.79 -9.65 -16.80
C ALA A 508 -18.47 -8.40 -16.25
N ARG A 509 -19.21 -7.64 -17.08
CA ARG A 509 -20.02 -6.50 -16.63
C ARG A 509 -21.03 -6.89 -15.55
N ALA A 510 -21.81 -7.96 -15.79
CA ALA A 510 -22.83 -8.42 -14.83
C ALA A 510 -22.20 -8.84 -13.49
N LYS A 511 -21.08 -9.57 -13.53
CA LYS A 511 -20.32 -9.95 -12.33
C LYS A 511 -19.73 -8.73 -11.60
N CYS A 512 -19.22 -7.73 -12.32
CA CYS A 512 -18.73 -6.49 -11.71
C CYS A 512 -19.84 -5.73 -10.98
N ILE A 513 -21.05 -5.61 -11.59
CA ILE A 513 -22.19 -4.98 -10.94
C ILE A 513 -22.55 -5.74 -9.66
N ALA A 514 -22.72 -7.07 -9.74
CA ALA A 514 -23.05 -7.90 -8.60
C ALA A 514 -22.01 -7.79 -7.48
N SER A 515 -20.72 -7.90 -7.82
CA SER A 515 -19.64 -7.79 -6.84
C SER A 515 -19.56 -6.41 -6.19
N ALA A 516 -19.75 -5.33 -6.96
CA ALA A 516 -19.74 -3.98 -6.42
C ALA A 516 -20.94 -3.73 -5.49
N LYS A 517 -22.15 -4.16 -5.86
CA LYS A 517 -23.36 -4.08 -5.01
C LYS A 517 -23.17 -4.84 -3.70
N THR A 518 -22.68 -6.09 -3.77
CA THR A 518 -22.42 -6.90 -2.57
C THR A 518 -21.35 -6.28 -1.67
N SER A 519 -20.27 -5.77 -2.25
CA SER A 519 -19.22 -5.07 -1.47
C SER A 519 -19.77 -3.86 -0.71
N LEU A 520 -20.63 -3.04 -1.35
CA LEU A 520 -21.28 -1.91 -0.68
C LEU A 520 -22.30 -2.37 0.37
N ALA A 521 -23.05 -3.43 0.13
CA ALA A 521 -23.99 -4.00 1.11
C ALA A 521 -23.25 -4.49 2.38
N ILE A 522 -22.10 -5.16 2.21
CA ILE A 522 -21.24 -5.57 3.32
C ILE A 522 -20.71 -4.34 4.08
N TYR A 523 -20.27 -3.31 3.37
CA TYR A 523 -19.82 -2.06 3.97
C TYR A 523 -20.88 -1.41 4.87
N HIS A 524 -22.13 -1.37 4.40
CA HIS A 524 -23.28 -0.89 5.18
C HIS A 524 -23.56 -1.81 6.39
N THR A 525 -23.58 -3.12 6.19
CA THR A 525 -23.82 -4.09 7.27
C THR A 525 -22.82 -3.94 8.41
N LEU A 526 -21.53 -3.81 8.10
CA LEU A 526 -20.46 -3.60 9.10
C LEU A 526 -20.54 -2.23 9.79
N HIS A 527 -21.19 -1.23 9.15
CA HIS A 527 -21.32 0.11 9.71
C HIS A 527 -22.58 0.28 10.56
N GLU A 528 -23.72 -0.18 10.05
CA GLU A 528 -25.05 0.09 10.60
C GLU A 528 -25.47 -0.88 11.71
N SER A 529 -25.06 -2.16 11.59
CA SER A 529 -25.48 -3.16 12.56
C SER A 529 -24.77 -2.98 13.90
N SER A 530 -25.56 -2.92 14.98
CA SER A 530 -25.06 -2.74 16.35
C SER A 530 -24.14 -3.87 16.80
N GLN A 531 -24.37 -5.11 16.34
CA GLN A 531 -23.52 -6.26 16.65
C GLN A 531 -22.07 -6.08 16.14
N PHE A 532 -21.87 -5.31 15.06
CA PHE A 532 -20.57 -5.03 14.47
C PHE A 532 -19.95 -3.69 14.94
N ALA A 533 -20.53 -3.07 15.97
CA ALA A 533 -19.98 -1.83 16.52
C ALA A 533 -18.47 -1.90 16.82
N PRO A 534 -17.89 -2.98 17.38
CA PRO A 534 -16.46 -3.12 17.61
C PRO A 534 -15.61 -3.18 16.32
N TYR A 535 -16.23 -3.42 15.15
CA TYR A 535 -15.57 -3.54 13.85
C TYR A 535 -15.70 -2.29 12.96
N LYS A 536 -16.36 -1.22 13.44
CA LYS A 536 -16.48 0.05 12.70
C LYS A 536 -15.12 0.67 12.32
N TRP A 537 -14.07 0.40 13.08
CA TRP A 537 -12.71 0.82 12.75
C TRP A 537 -12.23 0.29 11.39
N TYR A 538 -12.68 -0.92 10.99
CA TYR A 538 -12.34 -1.50 9.69
C TYR A 538 -12.87 -0.63 8.54
N ASN A 539 -14.09 -0.13 8.69
CA ASN A 539 -14.69 0.78 7.73
C ASN A 539 -14.03 2.17 7.70
N SER A 540 -13.28 2.55 8.74
CA SER A 540 -12.53 3.80 8.70
C SER A 540 -11.37 3.81 7.69
N ASN A 541 -10.94 2.63 7.18
CA ASN A 541 -9.87 2.55 6.19
C ASN A 541 -10.10 1.45 5.14
N GLN A 542 -9.87 0.17 5.47
CA GLN A 542 -9.93 -0.94 4.51
C GLN A 542 -11.34 -1.14 3.93
N GLY A 543 -12.37 -1.09 4.76
CA GLY A 543 -13.77 -1.22 4.29
C GLY A 543 -14.15 -0.09 3.35
N SER A 544 -13.82 1.15 3.70
CA SER A 544 -14.05 2.32 2.83
C SER A 544 -13.21 2.24 1.55
N PHE A 545 -12.01 1.70 1.61
CA PHE A 545 -11.18 1.50 0.42
C PHE A 545 -11.85 0.56 -0.59
N HIS A 546 -12.39 -0.58 -0.15
CA HIS A 546 -13.14 -1.49 -1.04
C HIS A 546 -14.43 -0.85 -1.54
N ALA A 547 -15.17 -0.17 -0.65
CA ALA A 547 -16.39 0.53 -0.99
C ALA A 547 -16.16 1.66 -2.02
N PHE A 548 -15.04 2.40 -1.92
CA PHE A 548 -14.67 3.43 -2.87
C PHE A 548 -14.52 2.88 -4.29
N HIS A 549 -13.77 1.79 -4.47
CA HIS A 549 -13.62 1.16 -5.77
C HIS A 549 -14.93 0.66 -6.34
N SER A 550 -15.74 0.01 -5.49
CA SER A 550 -17.08 -0.46 -5.86
C SER A 550 -18.00 0.68 -6.29
N ALA A 551 -17.99 1.80 -5.56
CA ALA A 551 -18.78 2.97 -5.88
C ALA A 551 -18.34 3.62 -7.20
N VAL A 552 -17.03 3.76 -7.45
CA VAL A 552 -16.52 4.33 -8.71
C VAL A 552 -16.88 3.46 -9.90
N ILE A 553 -16.77 2.13 -9.80
CA ILE A 553 -17.18 1.22 -10.88
C ILE A 553 -18.68 1.35 -11.18
N LEU A 554 -19.53 1.39 -10.16
CA LEU A 554 -20.98 1.58 -10.37
C LEU A 554 -21.29 2.95 -10.98
N CYS A 555 -20.60 4.01 -10.58
CA CYS A 555 -20.74 5.34 -11.21
C CYS A 555 -20.36 5.32 -12.69
N VAL A 556 -19.25 4.68 -13.04
CA VAL A 556 -18.82 4.51 -14.45
C VAL A 556 -19.90 3.77 -15.22
N LEU A 557 -20.41 2.67 -14.71
CA LEU A 557 -21.43 1.86 -15.37
C LEU A 557 -22.76 2.61 -15.54
N LEU A 558 -23.15 3.45 -14.56
CA LEU A 558 -24.35 4.31 -14.69
C LEU A 558 -24.27 5.33 -15.82
N MET A 559 -23.06 5.71 -16.25
CA MET A 559 -22.86 6.63 -17.37
C MET A 559 -23.15 5.97 -18.72
N TYR A 560 -23.27 4.63 -18.78
CA TYR A 560 -23.56 3.88 -20.00
C TYR A 560 -25.04 3.50 -20.11
N PRO A 561 -25.66 3.60 -21.32
CA PRO A 561 -27.11 3.43 -21.51
C PRO A 561 -27.65 2.06 -21.11
N GLN A 562 -26.81 1.01 -21.18
CA GLN A 562 -27.22 -0.37 -20.94
C GLN A 562 -27.51 -0.69 -19.46
N THR A 563 -27.29 0.26 -18.52
CA THR A 563 -27.46 0.05 -17.08
C THR A 563 -28.78 0.65 -16.53
N GLN A 564 -29.68 1.10 -17.41
CA GLN A 564 -30.87 1.86 -17.00
C GLN A 564 -31.85 1.07 -16.12
N TYR A 565 -31.99 -0.25 -16.30
CA TYR A 565 -32.92 -1.06 -15.52
C TYR A 565 -32.54 -1.17 -14.02
N GLU A 566 -31.26 -1.07 -13.70
CA GLU A 566 -30.75 -1.15 -12.32
C GLU A 566 -30.37 0.23 -11.76
N ALA A 567 -30.57 1.29 -12.55
CA ALA A 567 -30.06 2.61 -12.23
C ALA A 567 -30.62 3.20 -10.93
N ALA A 568 -31.90 2.98 -10.63
CA ALA A 568 -32.52 3.52 -9.42
C ALA A 568 -31.93 2.89 -8.16
N GLU A 569 -31.79 1.57 -8.12
CA GLU A 569 -31.20 0.84 -7.01
C GLU A 569 -29.72 1.20 -6.79
N ILE A 570 -28.96 1.29 -7.90
CA ILE A 570 -27.54 1.67 -7.84
C ILE A 570 -27.37 3.10 -7.32
N LYS A 571 -28.23 4.04 -7.74
CA LYS A 571 -28.20 5.43 -7.27
C LYS A 571 -28.45 5.52 -5.77
N ASP A 572 -29.49 4.84 -5.28
CA ASP A 572 -29.81 4.80 -3.85
C ASP A 572 -28.64 4.24 -3.04
N LEU A 573 -28.08 3.11 -3.48
CA LEU A 573 -26.93 2.48 -2.85
C LEU A 573 -25.70 3.39 -2.79
N LEU A 574 -25.43 4.14 -3.87
CA LEU A 574 -24.31 5.06 -3.94
C LEU A 574 -24.45 6.26 -2.98
N TRP A 575 -25.65 6.87 -2.93
CA TRP A 575 -25.91 7.98 -2.00
C TRP A 575 -25.83 7.52 -0.55
N LYS A 576 -26.43 6.38 -0.24
CA LYS A 576 -26.34 5.78 1.09
C LYS A 576 -24.88 5.47 1.48
N SER A 577 -24.08 5.01 0.53
CA SER A 577 -22.63 4.78 0.77
C SER A 577 -21.91 6.09 1.05
N LEU A 578 -22.22 7.17 0.32
CA LEU A 578 -21.63 8.49 0.55
C LEU A 578 -21.93 9.00 1.95
N ASP A 579 -23.13 8.76 2.50
CA ASP A 579 -23.49 9.15 3.86
C ASP A 579 -22.61 8.41 4.90
N VAL A 580 -22.35 7.11 4.68
CA VAL A 580 -21.40 6.35 5.53
C VAL A 580 -19.99 6.91 5.44
N PHE A 581 -19.49 7.23 4.24
CA PHE A 581 -18.18 7.89 4.08
C PHE A 581 -18.11 9.24 4.82
N ALA A 582 -19.17 10.04 4.73
CA ALA A 582 -19.26 11.33 5.39
C ALA A 582 -19.24 11.19 6.92
N SER A 583 -19.94 10.20 7.48
CA SER A 583 -19.94 9.93 8.93
C SER A 583 -18.56 9.53 9.46
N LEU A 584 -17.74 8.87 8.62
CA LEU A 584 -16.39 8.42 8.98
C LEU A 584 -15.29 9.47 8.68
N SER A 585 -15.61 10.57 8.02
CA SER A 585 -14.62 11.56 7.54
C SER A 585 -13.76 12.16 8.66
N ASN A 586 -14.33 12.33 9.86
CA ASN A 586 -13.61 12.85 11.03
C ASN A 586 -12.59 11.85 11.62
N ARG A 587 -12.76 10.55 11.38
CA ARG A 587 -11.92 9.48 11.92
C ARG A 587 -10.95 8.90 10.89
N SER A 588 -11.19 9.16 9.61
CA SER A 588 -10.49 8.57 8.49
C SER A 588 -10.03 9.64 7.51
N ASN A 589 -8.71 9.77 7.35
CA ASN A 589 -8.13 10.62 6.31
C ASN A 589 -8.52 10.12 4.90
N PHE A 590 -8.68 8.80 4.72
CA PHE A 590 -9.16 8.21 3.48
C PHE A 590 -10.59 8.69 3.16
N CYS A 591 -11.52 8.55 4.11
CA CYS A 591 -12.91 8.99 3.93
C CYS A 591 -13.01 10.49 3.70
N SER A 592 -12.25 11.30 4.45
CA SER A 592 -12.21 12.74 4.30
C SER A 592 -11.84 13.17 2.87
N LYS A 593 -10.89 12.50 2.23
CA LYS A 593 -10.49 12.73 0.84
C LYS A 593 -11.46 12.10 -0.17
N ALA A 594 -12.07 10.97 0.16
CA ALA A 594 -13.00 10.27 -0.73
C ALA A 594 -14.35 10.98 -0.87
N VAL A 595 -14.87 11.63 0.18
CA VAL A 595 -16.18 12.27 0.18
C VAL A 595 -16.37 13.31 -0.92
N PRO A 596 -15.51 14.33 -1.11
CA PRO A 596 -15.66 15.30 -2.18
C PRO A 596 -15.61 14.63 -3.57
N VAL A 597 -14.71 13.69 -3.77
CA VAL A 597 -14.56 12.93 -5.02
C VAL A 597 -15.82 12.13 -5.34
N LEU A 598 -16.30 11.33 -4.39
CA LEU A 598 -17.51 10.51 -4.59
C LEU A 598 -18.74 11.38 -4.83
N ARG A 599 -18.92 12.46 -4.07
CA ARG A 599 -20.05 13.39 -4.26
C ARG A 599 -20.10 13.93 -5.68
N GLN A 600 -18.95 14.33 -6.22
CA GLN A 600 -18.84 14.83 -7.58
C GLN A 600 -19.17 13.77 -8.62
N ILE A 601 -18.56 12.58 -8.49
CA ILE A 601 -18.73 11.48 -9.46
C ILE A 601 -20.18 10.98 -9.44
N ILE A 602 -20.76 10.76 -8.26
CA ILE A 602 -22.15 10.31 -8.10
C ILE A 602 -23.10 11.36 -8.69
N GLY A 603 -22.90 12.65 -8.38
CA GLY A 603 -23.70 13.75 -8.94
C GLY A 603 -23.67 13.76 -10.47
N THR A 604 -22.48 13.60 -11.06
CA THR A 604 -22.31 13.55 -12.51
C THR A 604 -22.98 12.31 -13.15
N ALA A 605 -22.79 11.12 -12.56
CA ALA A 605 -23.40 9.88 -13.02
C ALA A 605 -24.95 9.93 -12.95
N CYS A 606 -25.49 10.47 -11.86
CA CYS A 606 -26.92 10.61 -11.66
C CYS A 606 -27.58 11.62 -12.61
N SER A 607 -26.95 12.75 -12.85
CA SER A 607 -27.46 13.82 -13.75
C SER A 607 -27.53 13.34 -15.20
N LYS A 608 -26.51 12.64 -15.67
CA LYS A 608 -26.46 12.14 -17.05
C LYS A 608 -27.44 11.01 -17.34
N SER A 609 -27.79 10.21 -16.34
CA SER A 609 -28.80 9.14 -16.45
C SER A 609 -30.22 9.67 -16.70
N HIS A 610 -30.52 10.95 -16.46
CA HIS A 610 -31.84 11.55 -16.71
C HIS A 610 -32.00 12.13 -18.13
N TYR A 611 -30.91 12.38 -18.88
CA TYR A 611 -30.98 13.13 -20.15
C TYR A 611 -31.31 12.28 -21.38
N ARG A 612 -31.55 10.97 -21.30
CA ARG A 612 -31.87 10.11 -22.43
C ARG A 612 -33.13 9.27 -22.23
N GLN A 613 -34.30 9.93 -22.06
CA GLN A 613 -35.54 9.36 -22.56
C GLN A 613 -35.66 9.74 -24.03
N PRO A 614 -35.73 8.80 -24.98
CA PRO A 614 -36.17 9.10 -26.32
C PRO A 614 -37.65 9.44 -26.20
N GLN A 615 -38.01 10.72 -26.31
CA GLN A 615 -39.37 11.09 -26.67
C GLN A 615 -39.64 10.51 -28.07
N HIS A 616 -40.26 9.36 -28.14
CA HIS A 616 -41.04 8.97 -29.31
C HIS A 616 -42.27 9.87 -29.34
N GLN A 617 -42.07 11.13 -29.74
CA GLN A 617 -43.15 11.89 -30.35
C GLN A 617 -43.35 11.33 -31.73
N GLN A 618 -44.41 10.51 -31.87
CA GLN A 618 -45.03 10.28 -33.20
C GLN A 618 -45.47 11.64 -33.70
N ILE A 619 -44.66 12.24 -34.61
CA ILE A 619 -45.08 13.32 -35.44
C ILE A 619 -46.04 12.70 -36.45
N LEU A 620 -47.34 12.78 -36.20
CA LEU A 620 -48.34 12.64 -37.24
C LEU A 620 -48.15 13.81 -38.20
N THR A 621 -47.54 13.55 -39.34
CA THR A 621 -47.49 14.51 -40.43
C THR A 621 -48.88 14.64 -41.05
N PRO A 622 -49.42 15.87 -41.22
CA PRO A 622 -50.62 16.07 -42.05
C PRO A 622 -50.26 15.77 -43.51
N VAL A 623 -51.05 14.94 -44.14
CA VAL A 623 -50.95 14.68 -45.57
C VAL A 623 -51.47 15.90 -46.31
N ASP A 624 -50.62 16.57 -47.05
CA ASP A 624 -51.00 17.63 -47.95
C ASP A 624 -51.28 17.01 -49.36
N PRO A 625 -52.41 17.32 -49.98
CA PRO A 625 -52.87 16.59 -51.20
C PRO A 625 -52.35 17.15 -52.52
N ASN A 626 -51.28 17.93 -52.57
CA ASN A 626 -50.71 18.41 -53.81
C ASN A 626 -49.25 18.03 -53.99
N GLY A 627 -49.01 17.14 -54.95
CA GLY A 627 -47.68 16.64 -55.33
C GLY A 627 -46.74 17.70 -55.87
N GLY A 628 -45.67 17.89 -55.14
CA GLY A 628 -44.47 18.62 -55.60
C GLY A 628 -43.24 17.87 -55.11
N MET A 629 -42.51 17.29 -56.02
CA MET A 629 -41.27 16.55 -55.81
C MET A 629 -40.18 17.54 -55.39
N LEU A 630 -39.81 17.56 -54.10
CA LEU A 630 -38.67 18.32 -53.60
C LEU A 630 -37.55 17.33 -53.18
N THR A 631 -36.40 17.53 -53.79
CA THR A 631 -35.14 16.82 -53.51
C THR A 631 -34.72 17.00 -52.02
N PRO A 632 -34.20 15.98 -51.35
CA PRO A 632 -33.74 16.10 -50.00
C PRO A 632 -32.39 16.80 -49.93
N THR A 633 -32.37 18.06 -49.46
CA THR A 633 -31.18 18.72 -48.98
C THR A 633 -30.81 18.13 -47.63
N THR A 634 -29.69 17.42 -47.56
CA THR A 634 -29.05 16.96 -46.36
C THR A 634 -28.65 18.17 -45.50
N PRO A 635 -29.11 18.29 -44.25
CA PRO A 635 -28.50 19.20 -43.29
C PRO A 635 -27.24 18.53 -42.72
N THR A 636 -26.08 18.93 -43.22
CA THR A 636 -24.80 18.74 -42.53
C THR A 636 -24.78 19.65 -41.31
N GLY A 637 -25.47 19.22 -40.27
CA GLY A 637 -25.33 19.73 -38.92
C GLY A 637 -24.55 18.69 -38.13
N THR A 638 -23.24 18.76 -38.10
CA THR A 638 -22.37 18.08 -37.15
C THR A 638 -22.71 18.62 -35.75
N PHE A 639 -23.62 17.94 -35.06
CA PHE A 639 -23.72 18.09 -33.61
C PHE A 639 -22.44 17.53 -33.02
N PRO A 640 -21.74 18.26 -32.13
CA PRO A 640 -20.60 17.68 -31.44
C PRO A 640 -21.10 16.52 -30.58
N HIS A 641 -20.81 15.28 -30.98
CA HIS A 641 -20.79 14.15 -30.11
C HIS A 641 -19.76 14.44 -28.99
N CYS A 642 -20.19 15.11 -27.94
CA CYS A 642 -19.49 15.04 -26.67
C CYS A 642 -19.60 13.60 -26.22
N SER A 643 -18.64 12.80 -26.62
CA SER A 643 -18.57 11.38 -26.34
C SER A 643 -18.52 11.18 -24.84
N MET A 644 -19.41 10.35 -24.31
CA MET A 644 -19.43 9.94 -22.90
C MET A 644 -18.13 9.25 -22.48
N GLU A 645 -17.33 8.79 -23.42
CA GLU A 645 -15.97 8.27 -23.28
C GLU A 645 -15.04 9.26 -22.57
N TYR A 646 -15.26 10.57 -22.72
CA TYR A 646 -14.37 11.60 -22.22
C TYR A 646 -14.33 11.73 -20.68
N ILE A 647 -15.31 11.21 -19.93
CA ILE A 647 -15.35 11.26 -18.46
C ILE A 647 -15.20 9.88 -17.85
N ALA A 648 -15.81 8.86 -18.42
CA ALA A 648 -15.78 7.51 -17.87
C ALA A 648 -14.39 6.87 -17.98
N GLU A 649 -13.70 7.07 -19.09
CA GLU A 649 -12.36 6.53 -19.34
C GLU A 649 -11.30 7.13 -18.41
N PRO A 650 -11.21 8.45 -18.17
CA PRO A 650 -10.32 9.01 -17.19
C PRO A 650 -10.58 8.50 -15.76
N LEU A 651 -11.85 8.31 -15.38
CA LEU A 651 -12.20 7.72 -14.08
C LEU A 651 -11.67 6.30 -13.94
N PHE A 652 -11.87 5.50 -14.98
CA PHE A 652 -11.44 4.12 -14.98
C PHE A 652 -9.91 3.98 -15.05
N ALA A 653 -9.24 4.87 -15.80
CA ALA A 653 -7.78 4.92 -15.88
C ALA A 653 -7.12 5.24 -14.52
N ARG A 654 -7.79 5.99 -13.65
CA ARG A 654 -7.30 6.33 -12.30
C ARG A 654 -7.37 5.16 -11.31
N LEU A 655 -8.23 4.18 -11.56
CA LEU A 655 -8.31 2.94 -10.80
C LEU A 655 -7.22 1.96 -11.27
N GLN A 656 -5.96 2.36 -11.19
CA GLN A 656 -4.83 1.49 -11.55
C GLN A 656 -4.77 0.27 -10.62
N PRO A 657 -4.35 -0.91 -11.11
CA PRO A 657 -4.32 -2.13 -10.30
C PRO A 657 -3.54 -2.00 -8.99
N GLN A 658 -2.46 -1.24 -8.97
CA GLN A 658 -1.69 -0.98 -7.74
C GLN A 658 -2.55 -0.27 -6.68
N SER A 659 -3.47 0.61 -7.11
CA SER A 659 -4.38 1.34 -6.20
C SER A 659 -5.44 0.44 -5.57
N TRP A 660 -5.56 -0.83 -5.98
CA TRP A 660 -6.55 -1.78 -5.47
C TRP A 660 -6.07 -2.65 -4.31
N LEU A 661 -4.83 -2.51 -3.91
CA LEU A 661 -4.19 -3.41 -2.93
C LEU A 661 -4.15 -2.83 -1.53
N SER A 662 -4.00 -1.53 -1.40
CA SER A 662 -3.87 -0.85 -0.12
C SER A 662 -4.41 0.57 -0.17
N PRO A 663 -5.05 1.07 0.90
CA PRO A 663 -5.46 2.47 0.99
C PRO A 663 -4.32 3.48 0.78
N SER A 664 -3.09 3.11 1.15
CA SER A 664 -1.90 3.95 0.95
C SER A 664 -1.44 4.06 -0.51
N SER A 665 -1.96 3.22 -1.39
CA SER A 665 -1.64 3.24 -2.83
C SER A 665 -2.54 4.17 -3.64
N VAL A 666 -3.61 4.71 -3.07
CA VAL A 666 -4.50 5.65 -3.75
C VAL A 666 -3.83 7.01 -3.84
N THR A 667 -3.61 7.49 -5.06
CA THR A 667 -3.12 8.85 -5.35
C THR A 667 -4.32 9.76 -5.54
N TRP A 668 -4.49 10.77 -4.67
CA TRP A 668 -5.66 11.65 -4.68
C TRP A 668 -5.55 12.80 -5.69
N GLU A 669 -4.34 13.23 -6.00
CA GLU A 669 -4.03 14.40 -6.83
C GLU A 669 -4.70 14.39 -8.22
N GLY A 670 -4.84 13.22 -8.78
CA GLY A 670 -5.54 13.08 -10.06
C GLY A 670 -7.07 13.18 -9.95
N TRP A 671 -7.67 13.05 -8.77
CA TRP A 671 -9.11 13.11 -8.59
C TRP A 671 -9.62 14.55 -8.46
N ASP A 672 -8.79 15.49 -8.00
CA ASP A 672 -9.14 16.90 -7.84
C ASP A 672 -9.40 17.59 -9.17
N CYS A 673 -8.72 17.19 -10.25
CA CYS A 673 -8.98 17.71 -11.60
C CYS A 673 -10.41 17.39 -12.10
N LEU A 674 -11.03 16.31 -11.62
CA LEU A 674 -12.42 15.98 -11.95
C LEU A 674 -13.41 16.92 -11.24
N VAL A 675 -13.04 17.44 -10.08
CA VAL A 675 -13.83 18.41 -9.31
C VAL A 675 -13.86 19.78 -10.04
N LEU A 676 -12.77 20.13 -10.73
CA LEU A 676 -12.64 21.41 -11.44
C LEU A 676 -13.35 21.43 -12.80
N LEU A 677 -13.74 20.27 -13.37
CA LEU A 677 -14.47 20.19 -14.65
C LEU A 677 -16.00 20.36 -14.51
N SER A 678 -16.48 20.80 -13.36
CA SER A 678 -17.89 21.09 -13.11
C SER A 678 -18.30 22.42 -13.79
N PRO A 679 -19.37 22.49 -14.60
CA PRO A 679 -19.79 23.70 -15.30
C PRO A 679 -20.42 24.78 -14.38
N THR A 680 -20.30 24.67 -13.07
CA THR A 680 -20.93 25.59 -12.10
C THR A 680 -20.05 26.73 -11.60
N SER A 681 -18.87 26.93 -12.15
CA SER A 681 -18.05 28.12 -11.85
C SER A 681 -18.05 29.14 -13.01
N ALA A 682 -19.24 29.57 -13.44
CA ALA A 682 -19.35 30.84 -14.12
C ALA A 682 -19.28 31.97 -13.04
N PRO A 683 -18.36 32.95 -13.12
CA PRO A 683 -18.36 34.05 -12.18
C PRO A 683 -19.63 34.87 -12.43
N PHE A 684 -20.44 35.02 -11.42
CA PHE A 684 -21.43 36.07 -11.38
C PHE A 684 -20.67 37.40 -11.49
N ILE A 685 -20.66 37.98 -12.69
CA ILE A 685 -20.38 39.40 -12.89
C ILE A 685 -21.72 40.11 -12.72
N GLY A 686 -21.87 40.78 -11.61
CA GLY A 686 -22.94 41.72 -11.30
C GLY A 686 -22.34 42.88 -10.56
#